data_21ed42fa641d9254a72b08b8f74a0df6
#
_entry.id   21ed42fa641d9254a72b08b8f74a0df6
#
_cell.length_a   1.000
_cell.length_b   1.000
_cell.length_c   1.000
_cell.angle_alpha   90.00
_cell.angle_beta   90.00
_cell.angle_gamma   90.00
#
_symmetry.space_group_name_H-M   'P 1'
#
loop_
_entity.id
_entity.type
_entity.pdbx_description
1 polymer ?
#
loop_
_entity_poly.entity_id
_entity_poly.type
_entity_poly.pdbx_seq_one_letter_code
_entity_poly.pdbx_strand_id
1 'polypeptide(L)'
;MNLNIDNYGDKGVVPVFCGSYVSGTAFFVTPTHLLTAGHVMAEYILDKEAMVAVVVEEEYKVCRVLVHQSEPDVAILECVDYICPNEYVLPLLASKFKESIDLLIVGYPRELENGVDYFGVTVKNSREKADLKGGFDRMVVRTDSFGFNSYEGFSGSPVINDFGMVVGIETDQLYSSLGYLSIAAIKELVEKETEIRIEENDDLYDNTPYGLRRSYNHIREHTADMLKTRYNDKVHVENEEVEKTIQRFCGYGFEEERLDIHDEYKSWHDKMAGVRLSYIDSITQLVNYLQDGIITDGVKGEMEKLFNLRDSERKLHADHRKELQAIYNKIYTWLHNKTLYEERQFMHVSGTAGCGKSHLLYRVALEISNCQQIYMLLGSEFSSLEGPENTIARVMGWKGCDPLKELNDELAHEERKSATIIIDALNEGAGTYFWMEQLPVLKNKISRYSHLKMIVSLRTLSKEDQLNDILRDDWHSLRVEGFKNRKKAIGDYFEAYEIMTNEAPYTKIAEFTNPLFLRMFCETYYSQTREVRKKVLRLPIYNRYLEKRNYEISDGVDEDVKQHVTTKYILWVAERSLEQWQCEDMPRQQAYKRSRVMCPFRTWSKNLLKNCLDANLLREYTTSEGDFVDFEFDSMGDYLKAERLLNRKCDDGD
;
A
#
# COMPACT_ATOMS: atom_id res chain seq x y z
N MET A 1 7.13 19.28 7.64
CA MET A 1 5.92 18.74 7.04
C MET A 1 5.85 19.16 5.60
N ASN A 2 5.94 18.25 4.66
CA ASN A 2 5.64 18.52 3.25
C ASN A 2 4.44 17.61 2.87
N LEU A 3 3.28 17.87 3.49
CA LEU A 3 2.04 17.43 2.89
C LEU A 3 1.93 18.21 1.58
N ASN A 4 1.90 17.50 0.46
CA ASN A 4 1.77 18.16 -0.83
C ASN A 4 0.29 18.59 -0.96
N ILE A 5 0.07 19.90 -0.83
CA ILE A 5 -1.26 20.53 -0.92
C ILE A 5 -1.94 20.18 -2.24
N ASP A 6 -1.14 20.03 -3.32
CA ASP A 6 -1.62 19.70 -4.67
C ASP A 6 -2.35 18.34 -4.76
N ASN A 7 -2.17 17.44 -3.75
CA ASN A 7 -2.89 16.17 -3.70
C ASN A 7 -4.36 16.30 -3.28
N TYR A 8 -4.75 17.43 -2.69
CA TYR A 8 -6.09 17.61 -2.11
C TYR A 8 -6.94 18.65 -2.83
N GLY A 9 -6.32 19.64 -3.47
CA GLY A 9 -7.03 20.71 -4.15
C GLY A 9 -7.74 20.26 -5.43
N ASP A 10 -8.72 21.05 -5.87
CA ASP A 10 -9.49 20.95 -7.12
C ASP A 10 -10.37 19.71 -7.30
N LYS A 11 -10.13 18.62 -6.60
CA LYS A 11 -10.88 17.35 -6.78
C LYS A 11 -11.43 16.80 -5.48
N GLY A 12 -10.61 16.71 -4.43
CA GLY A 12 -11.01 16.16 -3.12
C GLY A 12 -11.53 17.22 -2.15
N VAL A 13 -10.92 18.41 -2.19
CA VAL A 13 -11.34 19.60 -1.44
C VAL A 13 -11.81 20.65 -2.44
N VAL A 14 -13.02 21.16 -2.30
CA VAL A 14 -13.71 21.95 -3.31
C VAL A 14 -14.42 23.16 -2.70
N PRO A 15 -14.54 24.30 -3.42
CA PRO A 15 -15.32 25.43 -2.96
C PRO A 15 -16.82 25.12 -3.06
N VAL A 16 -17.57 25.59 -2.06
CA VAL A 16 -19.03 25.46 -2.01
C VAL A 16 -19.69 26.79 -2.36
N PHE A 17 -20.64 26.70 -3.23
CA PHE A 17 -21.55 27.78 -3.60
C PHE A 17 -22.93 27.50 -2.99
N CYS A 18 -23.40 28.43 -2.19
CA CYS A 18 -24.78 28.47 -1.72
C CYS A 18 -25.36 29.78 -2.20
N GLY A 19 -26.22 29.75 -3.26
CA GLY A 19 -26.62 30.94 -3.98
C GLY A 19 -25.59 31.40 -5.01
N SER A 20 -25.23 32.69 -4.99
CA SER A 20 -24.46 33.34 -6.08
C SER A 20 -22.96 33.48 -5.85
N TYR A 21 -22.42 33.09 -4.69
CA TYR A 21 -21.03 33.28 -4.32
C TYR A 21 -20.47 32.12 -3.51
N VAL A 22 -19.11 32.02 -3.43
CA VAL A 22 -18.45 31.05 -2.60
C VAL A 22 -18.80 31.27 -1.15
N SER A 23 -19.45 30.29 -0.53
CA SER A 23 -19.92 30.36 0.85
C SER A 23 -18.89 29.72 1.82
N GLY A 24 -18.06 28.78 1.32
CA GLY A 24 -17.08 28.06 2.11
C GLY A 24 -16.39 26.98 1.31
N THR A 25 -15.84 26.01 2.02
CA THR A 25 -15.14 24.84 1.50
C THR A 25 -15.90 23.56 1.89
N ALA A 26 -15.84 22.54 1.05
CA ALA A 26 -16.26 21.17 1.37
C ALA A 26 -15.21 20.15 0.91
N PHE A 27 -15.33 18.92 1.38
CA PHE A 27 -14.45 17.85 0.95
C PHE A 27 -15.19 16.52 0.83
N PHE A 28 -14.79 15.71 -0.15
CA PHE A 28 -15.37 14.39 -0.39
C PHE A 28 -14.92 13.39 0.67
N VAL A 29 -15.88 12.67 1.28
CA VAL A 29 -15.70 11.60 2.25
C VAL A 29 -16.14 10.23 1.70
N THR A 30 -16.92 10.27 0.62
CA THR A 30 -17.21 9.14 -0.28
C THR A 30 -17.17 9.69 -1.72
N PRO A 31 -17.26 8.85 -2.74
CA PRO A 31 -17.33 9.35 -4.12
C PRO A 31 -18.46 10.33 -4.40
N THR A 32 -19.51 10.34 -3.58
CA THR A 32 -20.71 11.21 -3.80
C THR A 32 -21.05 12.10 -2.61
N HIS A 33 -20.49 11.87 -1.43
CA HIS A 33 -20.81 12.63 -0.23
C HIS A 33 -19.68 13.57 0.18
N LEU A 34 -20.07 14.80 0.57
CA LEU A 34 -19.15 15.82 1.06
C LEU A 34 -19.55 16.28 2.46
N LEU A 35 -18.55 16.70 3.24
CA LEU A 35 -18.72 17.39 4.50
C LEU A 35 -18.34 18.86 4.36
N THR A 36 -19.06 19.72 5.09
CA THR A 36 -18.79 21.15 5.23
C THR A 36 -19.31 21.66 6.58
N ALA A 37 -19.00 22.88 6.96
CA ALA A 37 -19.60 23.51 8.14
C ALA A 37 -21.08 23.87 7.89
N GLY A 38 -21.91 23.76 8.92
CA GLY A 38 -23.36 24.01 8.80
C GLY A 38 -23.69 25.44 8.39
N HIS A 39 -22.98 26.44 8.96
CA HIS A 39 -23.21 27.84 8.63
C HIS A 39 -22.86 28.21 7.17
N VAL A 40 -22.06 27.41 6.46
CA VAL A 40 -21.79 27.54 5.02
C VAL A 40 -23.11 27.46 4.20
N MET A 41 -24.12 26.76 4.76
CA MET A 41 -25.45 26.61 4.15
C MET A 41 -26.44 27.74 4.54
N ALA A 42 -25.97 28.91 4.97
CA ALA A 42 -26.83 29.97 5.50
C ALA A 42 -27.92 30.42 4.54
N GLU A 43 -27.63 30.59 3.22
CA GLU A 43 -28.65 30.96 2.22
C GLU A 43 -29.68 29.85 2.00
N TYR A 44 -29.26 28.59 1.95
CA TYR A 44 -30.16 27.44 1.85
C TYR A 44 -31.10 27.32 3.06
N ILE A 45 -30.66 27.78 4.24
CA ILE A 45 -31.51 27.80 5.43
C ILE A 45 -32.65 28.82 5.24
N LEU A 46 -32.35 29.99 4.67
CA LEU A 46 -33.30 31.09 4.44
C LEU A 46 -34.23 30.77 3.27
N ASP A 47 -33.69 30.15 2.24
CA ASP A 47 -34.44 29.77 1.02
C ASP A 47 -34.07 28.33 0.63
N LYS A 48 -34.98 27.38 0.85
CA LYS A 48 -34.80 25.95 0.53
C LYS A 48 -34.73 25.66 -0.98
N GLU A 49 -35.04 26.65 -1.83
CA GLU A 49 -34.86 26.56 -3.28
C GLU A 49 -33.49 27.11 -3.73
N ALA A 50 -32.69 27.65 -2.81
CA ALA A 50 -31.34 28.10 -3.13
C ALA A 50 -30.47 26.92 -3.66
N MET A 51 -29.84 27.17 -4.80
CA MET A 51 -28.95 26.17 -5.40
C MET A 51 -27.70 25.99 -4.55
N VAL A 52 -27.40 24.74 -4.23
CA VAL A 52 -26.13 24.35 -3.61
C VAL A 52 -25.31 23.62 -4.66
N ALA A 53 -24.09 24.07 -4.89
CA ALA A 53 -23.16 23.48 -5.84
C ALA A 53 -21.74 23.53 -5.34
N VAL A 54 -20.89 22.64 -5.84
CA VAL A 54 -19.43 22.68 -5.67
C VAL A 54 -18.76 22.86 -7.03
N VAL A 55 -17.54 23.36 -7.04
CA VAL A 55 -16.78 23.46 -8.29
C VAL A 55 -15.69 22.38 -8.28
N VAL A 56 -15.70 21.51 -9.28
CA VAL A 56 -14.73 20.46 -9.51
C VAL A 56 -14.18 20.64 -10.91
N GLU A 57 -12.86 20.73 -11.06
CA GLU A 57 -12.20 20.90 -12.37
C GLU A 57 -12.82 22.04 -13.20
N GLU A 58 -13.05 23.19 -12.56
CA GLU A 58 -13.66 24.39 -13.14
C GLU A 58 -15.14 24.25 -13.54
N GLU A 59 -15.82 23.17 -13.21
CA GLU A 59 -17.22 22.93 -13.50
C GLU A 59 -18.10 22.94 -12.25
N TYR A 60 -19.28 23.56 -12.32
CA TYR A 60 -20.28 23.50 -11.25
C TYR A 60 -20.97 22.15 -11.22
N LYS A 61 -20.93 21.50 -10.04
CA LYS A 61 -21.61 20.22 -9.77
C LYS A 61 -22.71 20.46 -8.73
N VAL A 62 -23.91 20.04 -9.05
CA VAL A 62 -25.10 20.27 -8.19
C VAL A 62 -25.05 19.32 -6.99
N CYS A 63 -25.33 19.86 -5.80
CA CYS A 63 -25.42 19.12 -4.57
C CYS A 63 -26.81 19.19 -3.94
N ARG A 64 -27.19 18.07 -3.32
CA ARG A 64 -28.38 17.98 -2.47
C ARG A 64 -27.92 18.00 -1.00
N VAL A 65 -28.57 18.84 -0.19
CA VAL A 65 -28.30 18.87 1.26
C VAL A 65 -29.02 17.70 1.92
N LEU A 66 -28.28 16.73 2.45
CA LEU A 66 -28.84 15.59 3.17
C LEU A 66 -29.10 15.95 4.63
N VAL A 67 -28.11 16.56 5.27
CA VAL A 67 -28.17 17.00 6.67
C VAL A 67 -27.63 18.41 6.77
N HIS A 68 -28.30 19.18 7.61
CA HIS A 68 -27.82 20.47 8.07
C HIS A 68 -28.12 20.62 9.57
N GLN A 69 -27.12 20.91 10.36
CA GLN A 69 -27.22 21.20 11.78
C GLN A 69 -26.41 22.45 12.12
N SER A 70 -26.94 23.29 12.99
CA SER A 70 -26.22 24.43 13.54
C SER A 70 -25.48 24.08 14.84
N GLU A 71 -25.87 23.01 15.49
CA GLU A 71 -25.24 22.43 16.69
C GLU A 71 -25.36 20.89 16.62
N PRO A 72 -24.26 20.15 16.33
CA PRO A 72 -22.94 20.63 15.89
C PRO A 72 -23.00 21.33 14.53
N ASP A 73 -22.12 22.32 14.32
CA ASP A 73 -22.06 23.11 13.08
C ASP A 73 -21.53 22.29 11.89
N VAL A 74 -22.40 21.47 11.28
CA VAL A 74 -22.06 20.55 10.20
C VAL A 74 -23.17 20.42 9.17
N ALA A 75 -22.81 20.27 7.90
CA ALA A 75 -23.69 19.85 6.83
C ALA A 75 -23.09 18.70 6.02
N ILE A 76 -23.96 17.79 5.57
CA ILE A 76 -23.66 16.68 4.68
C ILE A 76 -24.35 16.92 3.36
N LEU A 77 -23.56 16.93 2.28
CA LEU A 77 -24.04 17.14 0.92
C LEU A 77 -23.88 15.87 0.10
N GLU A 78 -24.78 15.63 -0.83
CA GLU A 78 -24.65 14.59 -1.86
C GLU A 78 -24.50 15.25 -3.22
N CYS A 79 -23.39 15.00 -3.90
CA CYS A 79 -23.19 15.44 -5.28
C CYS A 79 -23.98 14.52 -6.22
N VAL A 80 -24.88 15.08 -7.03
CA VAL A 80 -25.83 14.27 -7.83
C VAL A 80 -25.38 14.06 -9.28
N ASP A 81 -24.44 14.83 -9.76
CA ASP A 81 -23.99 14.85 -11.16
C ASP A 81 -22.47 14.65 -11.33
N TYR A 82 -21.79 14.26 -10.26
CA TYR A 82 -20.36 13.95 -10.27
C TYR A 82 -20.03 12.81 -9.30
N ILE A 83 -19.08 11.97 -9.70
CA ILE A 83 -18.52 10.89 -8.87
C ILE A 83 -17.03 11.18 -8.69
N CYS A 84 -16.63 11.56 -7.48
CA CYS A 84 -15.24 11.81 -7.12
C CYS A 84 -14.45 10.50 -7.22
N PRO A 85 -13.30 10.47 -7.91
CA PRO A 85 -12.43 9.31 -7.89
C PRO A 85 -11.96 8.98 -6.47
N ASN A 86 -11.90 7.68 -6.13
CA ASN A 86 -11.55 7.21 -4.78
C ASN A 86 -10.20 7.75 -4.27
N GLU A 87 -9.28 8.06 -5.16
CA GLU A 87 -7.96 8.61 -4.84
C GLU A 87 -8.01 10.04 -4.26
N TYR A 88 -9.11 10.76 -4.47
CA TYR A 88 -9.33 12.12 -3.94
C TYR A 88 -10.33 12.15 -2.77
N VAL A 89 -10.91 11.01 -2.41
CA VAL A 89 -11.78 10.88 -1.23
C VAL A 89 -10.90 10.90 0.02
N LEU A 90 -11.23 11.79 0.97
CA LEU A 90 -10.46 11.96 2.19
C LEU A 90 -10.93 10.99 3.27
N PRO A 91 -10.04 10.14 3.81
CA PRO A 91 -10.39 9.26 4.91
C PRO A 91 -10.62 10.03 6.21
N LEU A 92 -11.64 9.64 6.96
CA LEU A 92 -12.00 10.25 8.25
C LEU A 92 -11.40 9.46 9.42
N LEU A 93 -10.98 10.17 10.46
CA LEU A 93 -10.51 9.59 11.72
C LEU A 93 -11.19 10.25 12.91
N ALA A 94 -11.88 9.45 13.72
CA ALA A 94 -12.43 9.87 14.98
C ALA A 94 -11.40 9.62 16.10
N SER A 95 -10.67 10.65 16.50
CA SER A 95 -9.72 10.55 17.61
C SER A 95 -9.82 11.74 18.56
N LYS A 96 -9.44 11.51 19.83
CA LYS A 96 -9.33 12.57 20.85
C LYS A 96 -7.89 13.04 20.91
N PHE A 97 -7.65 14.29 20.55
CA PHE A 97 -6.31 14.85 20.41
C PHE A 97 -5.67 15.27 21.73
N LYS A 98 -4.34 15.08 21.82
CA LYS A 98 -3.43 15.73 22.75
C LYS A 98 -2.59 16.81 22.05
N GLU A 99 -1.87 17.60 22.84
CA GLU A 99 -1.16 18.81 22.41
C GLU A 99 -0.07 18.62 21.36
N SER A 100 0.21 19.71 20.64
CA SER A 100 1.39 19.94 19.78
C SER A 100 1.54 19.12 18.50
N ILE A 101 0.45 18.64 17.91
CA ILE A 101 0.47 18.00 16.57
C ILE A 101 0.36 19.08 15.51
N ASP A 102 1.20 19.01 14.48
CA ASP A 102 1.04 19.83 13.28
C ASP A 102 -0.15 19.29 12.46
N LEU A 103 -1.06 20.18 12.11
CA LEU A 103 -2.24 19.89 11.28
C LEU A 103 -2.18 20.75 10.03
N LEU A 104 -2.76 20.27 8.93
CA LEU A 104 -2.94 21.01 7.70
C LEU A 104 -4.43 21.32 7.53
N ILE A 105 -4.75 22.58 7.22
CA ILE A 105 -6.09 23.00 6.82
C ILE A 105 -6.01 23.43 5.36
N VAL A 106 -6.82 22.84 4.49
CA VAL A 106 -6.86 23.14 3.05
C VAL A 106 -8.22 23.71 2.70
N GLY A 107 -8.26 24.90 2.10
CA GLY A 107 -9.51 25.54 1.76
C GLY A 107 -9.39 26.66 0.73
N TYR A 108 -10.49 27.33 0.44
CA TYR A 108 -10.64 28.34 -0.60
C TYR A 108 -10.90 29.73 0.01
N PRO A 109 -9.83 30.52 0.31
CA PRO A 109 -10.00 31.85 0.88
C PRO A 109 -10.61 32.84 -0.11
N ARG A 110 -11.57 33.65 0.36
CA ARG A 110 -12.25 34.69 -0.48
C ARG A 110 -11.33 35.82 -0.92
N GLU A 111 -10.22 36.08 -0.23
CA GLU A 111 -9.32 37.19 -0.53
C GLU A 111 -8.51 37.01 -1.82
N LEU A 112 -8.50 35.82 -2.43
CA LEU A 112 -7.86 35.59 -3.70
C LEU A 112 -8.74 36.11 -4.83
N GLU A 113 -8.44 37.30 -5.36
CA GLU A 113 -9.26 38.10 -6.26
C GLU A 113 -9.68 37.43 -7.59
N ASN A 114 -9.16 36.29 -7.95
CA ASN A 114 -9.47 35.58 -9.19
C ASN A 114 -10.14 34.21 -8.99
N GLY A 115 -10.69 34.01 -7.82
CA GLY A 115 -11.84 33.13 -7.61
C GLY A 115 -11.50 31.75 -7.20
N VAL A 116 -10.67 30.89 -7.53
CA VAL A 116 -10.78 29.45 -7.25
C VAL A 116 -9.44 28.78 -7.00
N ASP A 117 -8.54 29.47 -6.31
CA ASP A 117 -7.28 28.86 -5.86
C ASP A 117 -7.44 28.37 -4.43
N TYR A 118 -7.03 27.14 -4.18
CA TYR A 118 -6.96 26.56 -2.83
C TYR A 118 -5.65 26.94 -2.15
N PHE A 119 -5.72 27.01 -0.82
CA PHE A 119 -4.57 27.33 0.01
C PHE A 119 -4.49 26.41 1.22
N GLY A 120 -3.28 26.04 1.62
CA GLY A 120 -3.04 25.21 2.80
C GLY A 120 -2.35 25.99 3.90
N VAL A 121 -2.85 25.86 5.12
CA VAL A 121 -2.26 26.47 6.33
C VAL A 121 -1.83 25.36 7.27
N THR A 122 -0.54 25.35 7.63
CA THR A 122 -0.05 24.48 8.69
C THR A 122 -0.32 25.14 10.05
N VAL A 123 -0.95 24.40 10.95
CA VAL A 123 -1.36 24.86 12.26
C VAL A 123 -0.93 23.89 13.35
N LYS A 124 -0.73 24.40 14.58
CA LYS A 124 -0.45 23.57 15.75
C LYS A 124 -1.68 23.46 16.62
N ASN A 125 -2.05 22.24 16.98
CA ASN A 125 -3.12 22.02 17.93
C ASN A 125 -2.74 22.58 19.30
N SER A 126 -3.63 23.38 19.91
CA SER A 126 -3.46 23.90 21.26
C SER A 126 -4.50 23.31 22.20
N ARG A 127 -4.16 23.13 23.49
CA ARG A 127 -5.08 22.63 24.53
C ARG A 127 -6.20 23.58 24.93
N GLU A 128 -6.22 24.78 24.39
CA GLU A 128 -7.27 25.74 24.74
C GLU A 128 -8.60 25.23 24.21
N LYS A 129 -9.40 24.62 25.09
CA LYS A 129 -10.80 24.35 24.79
C LYS A 129 -11.49 25.70 24.63
N ALA A 130 -11.98 26.02 23.45
CA ALA A 130 -12.89 27.11 23.28
C ALA A 130 -14.15 26.84 24.12
N ASP A 131 -14.69 27.87 24.80
CA ASP A 131 -15.93 27.76 25.56
C ASP A 131 -17.02 27.13 24.72
N LEU A 132 -17.49 25.95 25.14
CA LEU A 132 -18.38 25.08 24.42
C LEU A 132 -19.78 25.68 24.28
N LYS A 133 -20.11 26.22 23.14
CA LYS A 133 -21.52 26.39 22.79
C LYS A 133 -22.05 25.03 22.30
N GLY A 134 -22.97 24.43 23.05
CA GLY A 134 -23.67 23.22 22.62
C GLY A 134 -23.07 21.88 23.07
N GLY A 135 -22.02 21.84 23.91
CA GLY A 135 -21.50 20.58 24.48
C GLY A 135 -20.60 19.75 23.57
N PHE A 136 -20.25 20.23 22.38
CA PHE A 136 -19.34 19.56 21.45
C PHE A 136 -17.92 20.02 21.61
N ASP A 137 -16.94 19.08 21.51
CA ASP A 137 -15.52 19.38 21.63
C ASP A 137 -15.05 20.18 20.40
N ARG A 138 -14.89 21.50 20.59
CA ARG A 138 -14.22 22.38 19.64
C ARG A 138 -12.76 22.55 20.06
N MET A 139 -11.88 22.32 19.11
CA MET A 139 -10.45 22.47 19.31
C MET A 139 -9.98 23.76 18.67
N VAL A 140 -8.98 24.41 19.30
CA VAL A 140 -8.36 25.63 18.80
C VAL A 140 -6.98 25.31 18.25
N VAL A 141 -6.67 25.80 17.07
CA VAL A 141 -5.36 25.68 16.43
C VAL A 141 -4.74 27.05 16.24
N ARG A 142 -3.44 27.18 16.52
CA ARG A 142 -2.68 28.43 16.36
C ARG A 142 -1.87 28.37 15.08
N THR A 143 -1.84 29.45 14.34
CA THR A 143 -0.98 29.63 13.17
C THR A 143 0.22 30.47 13.53
N ASP A 144 1.42 30.03 13.16
CA ASP A 144 2.65 30.79 13.40
C ASP A 144 2.85 31.94 12.38
N SER A 145 2.09 31.97 11.29
CA SER A 145 2.13 33.04 10.28
C SER A 145 0.78 33.18 9.57
N PHE A 146 0.19 34.34 9.68
CA PHE A 146 -0.98 34.73 8.91
C PHE A 146 -0.53 35.30 7.57
N GLY A 147 -0.84 34.60 6.46
CA GLY A 147 -0.67 35.13 5.10
C GLY A 147 -1.86 35.99 4.64
N PHE A 148 -2.98 35.96 5.38
CA PHE A 148 -4.24 36.61 5.01
C PHE A 148 -4.77 37.50 6.13
N ASN A 149 -5.50 38.56 5.77
CA ASN A 149 -6.20 39.41 6.71
C ASN A 149 -7.50 38.77 7.24
N SER A 150 -8.06 37.83 6.48
CA SER A 150 -9.29 37.10 6.80
C SER A 150 -9.20 35.65 6.28
N TYR A 151 -9.75 34.71 7.05
CA TYR A 151 -9.92 33.30 6.63
C TYR A 151 -11.36 33.05 6.12
N GLU A 152 -12.07 34.07 5.68
CA GLU A 152 -13.36 33.88 5.01
C GLU A 152 -13.21 32.94 3.80
N GLY A 153 -14.05 31.89 3.73
CA GLY A 153 -14.01 30.85 2.73
C GLY A 153 -13.32 29.54 3.19
N PHE A 154 -12.56 29.56 4.28
CA PHE A 154 -12.03 28.33 4.89
C PHE A 154 -13.09 27.52 5.64
N SER A 155 -14.18 28.13 6.09
CA SER A 155 -15.24 27.41 6.81
C SER A 155 -15.70 26.18 6.05
N GLY A 156 -15.68 25.01 6.69
CA GLY A 156 -15.93 23.71 6.11
C GLY A 156 -14.69 22.97 5.59
N SER A 157 -13.50 23.59 5.68
CA SER A 157 -12.24 22.96 5.28
C SER A 157 -11.91 21.73 6.13
N PRO A 158 -11.34 20.67 5.53
CA PRO A 158 -10.82 19.54 6.29
C PRO A 158 -9.61 19.96 7.11
N VAL A 159 -9.57 19.53 8.37
CA VAL A 159 -8.40 19.57 9.22
C VAL A 159 -7.70 18.23 9.13
N ILE A 160 -6.55 18.20 8.49
CA ILE A 160 -5.86 16.99 8.08
C ILE A 160 -4.62 16.80 8.98
N ASN A 161 -4.43 15.59 9.42
CA ASN A 161 -3.26 15.20 10.22
C ASN A 161 -2.07 14.77 9.33
N ASP A 162 -0.95 14.47 9.98
CA ASP A 162 0.28 13.98 9.32
C ASP A 162 0.11 12.67 8.55
N PHE A 163 -0.99 11.94 8.77
CA PHE A 163 -1.32 10.69 8.08
C PHE A 163 -2.24 10.91 6.87
N GLY A 164 -2.56 12.17 6.53
CA GLY A 164 -3.49 12.47 5.45
C GLY A 164 -4.96 12.17 5.79
N MET A 165 -5.30 11.95 7.07
CA MET A 165 -6.67 11.70 7.51
C MET A 165 -7.31 12.96 8.07
N VAL A 166 -8.58 13.15 7.78
CA VAL A 166 -9.37 14.27 8.29
C VAL A 166 -9.80 13.97 9.72
N VAL A 167 -9.47 14.87 10.61
CA VAL A 167 -9.71 14.77 12.06
C VAL A 167 -10.72 15.79 12.55
N GLY A 168 -11.05 16.77 11.73
CA GLY A 168 -12.01 17.81 12.02
C GLY A 168 -12.43 18.62 10.80
N ILE A 169 -13.41 19.48 11.01
CA ILE A 169 -13.93 20.44 10.05
C ILE A 169 -13.69 21.83 10.62
N GLU A 170 -13.02 22.72 9.89
CA GLU A 170 -12.87 24.13 10.30
C GLU A 170 -14.24 24.80 10.34
N THR A 171 -14.55 25.48 11.46
CA THR A 171 -15.85 26.09 11.67
C THR A 171 -15.79 27.56 12.11
N ASP A 172 -14.71 28.01 12.72
CA ASP A 172 -14.64 29.31 13.33
C ASP A 172 -13.27 29.99 13.19
N GLN A 173 -13.25 31.27 12.93
CA GLN A 173 -12.07 32.10 13.12
C GLN A 173 -12.14 32.82 14.48
N LEU A 174 -11.14 32.57 15.33
CA LEU A 174 -11.02 33.18 16.66
C LEU A 174 -9.76 34.04 16.72
N TYR A 175 -9.84 35.34 16.39
CA TYR A 175 -8.69 36.27 16.33
C TYR A 175 -7.50 35.73 15.52
N SER A 176 -6.46 35.28 16.20
CA SER A 176 -5.25 34.65 15.62
C SER A 176 -5.29 33.13 15.65
N SER A 177 -6.44 32.53 15.78
CA SER A 177 -6.61 31.08 15.89
C SER A 177 -7.78 30.64 15.03
N LEU A 178 -7.75 29.38 14.57
CA LEU A 178 -8.85 28.73 13.88
C LEU A 178 -9.47 27.70 14.82
N GLY A 179 -10.79 27.58 14.79
CA GLY A 179 -11.54 26.59 15.52
C GLY A 179 -12.03 25.48 14.60
N TYR A 180 -12.01 24.24 15.07
CA TYR A 180 -12.56 23.13 14.31
C TYR A 180 -13.43 22.19 15.14
N LEU A 181 -14.43 21.61 14.49
CA LEU A 181 -15.29 20.57 15.03
C LEU A 181 -14.62 19.20 14.79
N SER A 182 -14.39 18.43 15.84
CA SER A 182 -13.76 17.10 15.75
C SER A 182 -14.66 16.11 15.00
N ILE A 183 -14.09 15.25 14.15
CA ILE A 183 -14.80 14.11 13.53
C ILE A 183 -15.39 13.18 14.60
N ALA A 184 -14.72 12.99 15.73
CA ALA A 184 -15.25 12.21 16.85
C ALA A 184 -16.61 12.73 17.37
N ALA A 185 -16.84 14.05 17.33
CA ALA A 185 -18.10 14.67 17.78
C ALA A 185 -19.28 14.42 16.83
N ILE A 186 -19.01 14.14 15.57
CA ILE A 186 -20.03 13.95 14.50
C ILE A 186 -20.02 12.56 13.89
N LYS A 187 -19.25 11.64 14.44
CA LYS A 187 -19.05 10.29 13.89
C LYS A 187 -20.36 9.58 13.59
N GLU A 188 -21.23 9.43 14.60
CA GLU A 188 -22.49 8.70 14.46
C GLU A 188 -23.40 9.31 13.37
N LEU A 189 -23.39 10.65 13.24
CA LEU A 189 -24.14 11.34 12.23
C LEU A 189 -23.63 11.05 10.82
N VAL A 190 -22.30 11.12 10.64
CA VAL A 190 -21.67 10.89 9.33
C VAL A 190 -21.80 9.43 8.92
N GLU A 191 -21.54 8.47 9.80
CA GLU A 191 -21.67 7.04 9.52
C GLU A 191 -23.11 6.66 9.10
N LYS A 192 -24.11 7.29 9.75
CA LYS A 192 -25.52 7.03 9.46
C LYS A 192 -25.93 7.53 8.06
N GLU A 193 -25.47 8.70 7.67
CA GLU A 193 -25.94 9.35 6.44
C GLU A 193 -25.10 8.99 5.20
N THR A 194 -23.85 8.55 5.40
CA THR A 194 -22.92 8.23 4.29
C THR A 194 -22.63 6.73 4.16
N GLU A 195 -23.12 5.91 5.10
CA GLU A 195 -22.88 4.45 5.17
C GLU A 195 -21.40 4.04 5.29
N ILE A 196 -20.48 4.98 5.53
CA ILE A 196 -19.07 4.69 5.78
C ILE A 196 -18.85 4.34 7.24
N ARG A 197 -17.82 3.54 7.52
CA ARG A 197 -17.33 3.27 8.87
C ARG A 197 -16.11 4.17 9.14
N ILE A 198 -16.19 4.98 10.18
CA ILE A 198 -15.11 5.87 10.60
C ILE A 198 -14.24 5.15 11.65
N GLU A 199 -12.95 5.04 11.37
CA GLU A 199 -12.01 4.46 12.31
C GLU A 199 -11.89 5.30 13.59
N GLU A 200 -11.90 4.62 14.74
CA GLU A 200 -11.56 5.21 16.03
C GLU A 200 -10.16 4.75 16.42
N ASN A 201 -9.28 5.70 16.63
CA ASN A 201 -7.95 5.38 17.13
C ASN A 201 -7.42 6.51 17.99
N ASP A 202 -7.67 6.41 19.28
CA ASP A 202 -7.17 7.36 20.28
C ASP A 202 -5.65 7.19 20.51
N ASP A 203 -5.08 6.04 20.23
CA ASP A 203 -3.68 5.70 20.49
C ASP A 203 -2.73 6.15 19.37
N LEU A 204 -3.23 6.32 18.15
CA LEU A 204 -2.43 6.69 16.97
C LEU A 204 -1.75 8.08 17.12
N TYR A 205 -2.29 8.93 17.98
CA TYR A 205 -1.86 10.33 18.13
C TYR A 205 -1.01 10.63 19.34
N ASP A 206 -1.18 9.86 20.42
CA ASP A 206 -0.63 10.27 21.70
C ASP A 206 0.83 9.91 21.88
N ASN A 207 1.30 8.87 21.22
CA ASN A 207 2.66 8.35 21.35
C ASN A 207 3.24 7.79 20.04
N THR A 208 2.71 8.16 18.87
CA THR A 208 3.29 7.64 17.62
C THR A 208 4.61 8.35 17.35
N PRO A 209 5.76 7.70 17.51
CA PRO A 209 7.05 8.30 17.28
C PRO A 209 7.19 8.81 15.85
N TYR A 210 7.96 9.86 15.68
CA TYR A 210 8.22 10.50 14.39
C TYR A 210 8.63 9.50 13.28
N GLY A 211 9.46 8.52 13.61
CA GLY A 211 9.91 7.50 12.67
C GLY A 211 8.78 6.61 12.15
N LEU A 212 7.80 6.26 12.98
CA LEU A 212 6.66 5.47 12.53
C LEU A 212 5.77 6.29 11.58
N ARG A 213 5.50 7.56 11.90
CA ARG A 213 4.77 8.46 11.00
C ARG A 213 5.45 8.61 9.65
N ARG A 214 6.77 8.82 9.65
CA ARG A 214 7.57 8.92 8.42
C ARG A 214 7.46 7.65 7.57
N SER A 215 7.57 6.47 8.20
CA SER A 215 7.47 5.20 7.48
C SER A 215 6.08 4.95 6.90
N TYR A 216 5.04 5.28 7.63
CA TYR A 216 3.66 5.17 7.19
C TYR A 216 3.38 6.04 5.95
N ASN A 217 3.80 7.31 5.99
CA ASN A 217 3.64 8.20 4.84
C ASN A 217 4.47 7.73 3.64
N HIS A 218 5.68 7.22 3.87
CA HIS A 218 6.49 6.65 2.80
C HIS A 218 5.76 5.50 2.07
N ILE A 219 5.14 4.58 2.81
CA ILE A 219 4.41 3.46 2.20
C ILE A 219 3.18 3.95 1.44
N ARG A 220 2.39 4.86 1.99
CA ARG A 220 1.13 5.30 1.38
C ARG A 220 1.30 6.27 0.21
N GLU A 221 2.32 7.09 0.24
CA GLU A 221 2.54 8.11 -0.79
C GLU A 221 3.57 7.64 -1.81
N HIS A 222 4.83 7.49 -1.39
CA HIS A 222 5.93 7.17 -2.31
C HIS A 222 5.80 5.76 -2.91
N THR A 223 5.65 4.74 -2.07
CA THR A 223 5.59 3.35 -2.54
C THR A 223 4.31 3.06 -3.33
N ALA A 224 3.17 3.65 -2.91
CA ALA A 224 1.91 3.52 -3.63
C ALA A 224 1.99 4.09 -5.05
N ASP A 225 2.57 5.27 -5.21
CA ASP A 225 2.74 5.90 -6.52
C ASP A 225 3.68 5.07 -7.43
N MET A 226 4.79 4.59 -6.89
CA MET A 226 5.73 3.74 -7.62
C MET A 226 5.13 2.38 -8.04
N LEU A 227 4.21 1.82 -7.25
CA LEU A 227 3.55 0.54 -7.52
C LEU A 227 2.20 0.66 -8.25
N LYS A 228 1.76 1.86 -8.60
CA LYS A 228 0.45 2.16 -9.19
C LYS A 228 0.02 1.20 -10.31
N THR A 229 0.95 0.73 -11.12
CA THR A 229 0.68 -0.23 -12.20
C THR A 229 0.79 -1.70 -11.79
N ARG A 230 1.47 -2.01 -10.69
CA ARG A 230 1.74 -3.37 -10.22
C ARG A 230 0.79 -3.81 -9.11
N TYR A 231 0.32 -2.87 -8.29
CA TYR A 231 -0.63 -3.13 -7.22
C TYR A 231 -2.06 -2.94 -7.71
N ASN A 232 -2.96 -3.80 -7.25
CA ASN A 232 -4.40 -3.68 -7.48
C ASN A 232 -5.09 -3.95 -6.15
N ASP A 233 -5.62 -2.90 -5.53
CA ASP A 233 -6.32 -2.93 -4.26
C ASP A 233 -7.69 -3.65 -4.33
N LYS A 234 -8.28 -3.71 -5.54
CA LYS A 234 -9.59 -4.35 -5.75
C LYS A 234 -9.56 -5.86 -5.56
N VAL A 235 -8.38 -6.48 -5.74
CA VAL A 235 -8.25 -7.94 -5.65
C VAL A 235 -7.02 -8.30 -4.85
N HIS A 236 -7.25 -8.70 -3.60
CA HIS A 236 -6.24 -9.32 -2.77
C HIS A 236 -6.63 -10.76 -2.45
N VAL A 237 -5.84 -11.71 -2.93
CA VAL A 237 -6.00 -13.12 -2.58
C VAL A 237 -4.96 -13.47 -1.52
N GLU A 238 -5.41 -13.63 -0.30
CA GLU A 238 -4.57 -13.93 0.85
C GLU A 238 -3.68 -15.16 0.65
N ASN A 239 -2.42 -15.02 0.98
CA ASN A 239 -1.48 -16.12 1.16
C ASN A 239 -1.01 -16.11 2.62
N GLU A 240 -1.92 -16.46 3.52
CA GLU A 240 -1.81 -16.32 4.98
C GLU A 240 -0.46 -16.78 5.55
N GLU A 241 0.06 -17.92 5.08
CA GLU A 241 1.34 -18.45 5.56
C GLU A 241 2.54 -17.57 5.20
N VAL A 242 2.55 -17.06 3.96
CA VAL A 242 3.63 -16.20 3.46
C VAL A 242 3.54 -14.81 4.08
N GLU A 243 2.33 -14.25 4.18
CA GLU A 243 2.06 -12.96 4.82
C GLU A 243 2.46 -12.98 6.29
N LYS A 244 2.01 -13.95 7.06
CA LYS A 244 2.41 -14.14 8.47
C LYS A 244 3.92 -14.32 8.63
N THR A 245 4.59 -14.98 7.70
CA THR A 245 6.05 -15.13 7.74
C THR A 245 6.75 -13.78 7.60
N ILE A 246 6.31 -12.93 6.67
CA ILE A 246 6.86 -11.59 6.49
C ILE A 246 6.51 -10.69 7.68
N GLN A 247 5.27 -10.71 8.16
CA GLN A 247 4.82 -9.97 9.33
C GLN A 247 5.66 -10.31 10.57
N ARG A 248 5.84 -11.60 10.87
CA ARG A 248 6.67 -12.07 11.98
C ARG A 248 8.14 -11.65 11.82
N PHE A 249 8.68 -11.72 10.61
CA PHE A 249 10.04 -11.22 10.36
C PHE A 249 10.16 -9.72 10.66
N CYS A 250 9.15 -8.93 10.35
CA CYS A 250 9.07 -7.51 10.70
C CYS A 250 8.79 -7.26 12.20
N GLY A 251 8.54 -8.31 12.99
CA GLY A 251 8.24 -8.20 14.42
C GLY A 251 6.75 -7.99 14.74
N TYR A 252 5.86 -8.19 13.75
CA TYR A 252 4.40 -8.04 13.89
C TYR A 252 3.69 -9.38 14.12
N GLY A 253 2.53 -9.35 14.80
CA GLY A 253 1.65 -10.50 15.01
C GLY A 253 2.00 -11.36 16.25
N PHE A 254 3.18 -11.20 16.84
CA PHE A 254 3.56 -11.98 18.03
C PHE A 254 2.73 -11.64 19.27
N GLU A 255 2.31 -10.39 19.39
CA GLU A 255 1.54 -9.94 20.54
C GLU A 255 0.09 -10.47 20.49
N GLU A 256 -0.55 -10.43 19.34
CA GLU A 256 -1.88 -11.01 19.13
C GLU A 256 -1.87 -12.52 19.37
N GLU A 257 -0.89 -13.23 18.77
CA GLU A 257 -0.73 -14.69 19.01
C GLU A 257 -0.51 -15.00 20.49
N ARG A 258 0.21 -14.14 21.21
CA ARG A 258 0.43 -14.28 22.65
C ARG A 258 -0.86 -14.15 23.43
N LEU A 259 -1.69 -13.14 23.10
CA LEU A 259 -3.00 -12.92 23.73
C LEU A 259 -3.94 -14.10 23.45
N ASP A 260 -4.01 -14.58 22.23
CA ASP A 260 -4.81 -15.75 21.87
C ASP A 260 -4.41 -17.01 22.66
N ILE A 261 -3.12 -17.26 22.81
CA ILE A 261 -2.59 -18.37 23.62
C ILE A 261 -2.97 -18.21 25.09
N HIS A 262 -2.89 -16.98 25.62
CA HIS A 262 -3.25 -16.67 26.98
C HIS A 262 -4.74 -16.92 27.24
N ASP A 263 -5.62 -16.45 26.36
CA ASP A 263 -7.07 -16.61 26.51
C ASP A 263 -7.50 -18.08 26.38
N GLU A 264 -6.89 -18.83 25.47
CA GLU A 264 -7.11 -20.27 25.34
C GLU A 264 -6.65 -21.02 26.59
N TYR A 265 -5.49 -20.65 27.15
CA TYR A 265 -5.02 -21.21 28.41
C TYR A 265 -5.97 -20.88 29.56
N LYS A 266 -6.40 -19.63 29.69
CA LYS A 266 -7.34 -19.19 30.72
C LYS A 266 -8.64 -19.97 30.66
N SER A 267 -9.22 -20.13 29.47
CA SER A 267 -10.41 -20.93 29.24
C SER A 267 -10.24 -22.40 29.64
N TRP A 268 -9.07 -22.96 29.32
CA TRP A 268 -8.74 -24.34 29.73
C TRP A 268 -8.53 -24.44 31.24
N HIS A 269 -7.80 -23.50 31.85
CA HIS A 269 -7.54 -23.47 33.30
C HIS A 269 -8.83 -23.35 34.11
N ASP A 270 -9.79 -22.54 33.67
CA ASP A 270 -11.09 -22.38 34.32
C ASP A 270 -11.92 -23.66 34.25
N LYS A 271 -11.88 -24.43 33.18
CA LYS A 271 -12.48 -25.76 33.05
C LYS A 271 -11.86 -26.77 34.00
N MET A 272 -10.60 -26.60 34.35
CA MET A 272 -9.83 -27.49 35.25
C MET A 272 -9.91 -27.07 36.71
N ALA A 273 -10.66 -26.03 37.05
CA ALA A 273 -10.82 -25.56 38.43
C ALA A 273 -11.24 -26.70 39.37
N GLY A 274 -10.40 -27.00 40.38
CA GLY A 274 -10.61 -28.09 41.35
C GLY A 274 -9.84 -29.37 41.04
N VAL A 275 -9.14 -29.49 39.93
CA VAL A 275 -8.27 -30.62 39.60
C VAL A 275 -6.82 -30.26 40.00
N ARG A 276 -6.27 -31.00 40.97
CA ARG A 276 -4.85 -30.80 41.38
C ARG A 276 -3.93 -31.61 40.44
N LEU A 277 -3.19 -30.87 39.63
CA LEU A 277 -2.19 -31.45 38.72
C LEU A 277 -0.87 -30.69 38.91
N SER A 278 0.24 -31.45 39.08
CA SER A 278 1.57 -30.88 39.38
C SER A 278 2.17 -29.99 38.27
N TYR A 279 1.66 -30.15 37.05
CA TYR A 279 2.16 -29.39 35.88
C TYR A 279 1.35 -28.10 35.60
N ILE A 280 0.20 -27.90 36.27
CA ILE A 280 -0.57 -26.63 36.14
C ILE A 280 0.31 -25.47 36.57
N ASP A 281 1.08 -25.61 37.64
CA ASP A 281 1.98 -24.57 38.13
C ASP A 281 3.05 -24.21 37.09
N SER A 282 3.64 -25.20 36.41
CA SER A 282 4.65 -24.98 35.38
C SER A 282 4.08 -24.30 34.13
N ILE A 283 2.83 -24.67 33.74
CA ILE A 283 2.17 -24.00 32.61
C ILE A 283 1.75 -22.59 33.00
N THR A 284 1.27 -22.37 34.21
CA THR A 284 0.95 -21.05 34.74
C THR A 284 2.19 -20.15 34.73
N GLN A 285 3.33 -20.67 35.14
CA GLN A 285 4.59 -19.93 35.07
C GLN A 285 4.98 -19.62 33.63
N LEU A 286 4.84 -20.53 32.69
CA LEU A 286 5.10 -20.28 31.27
C LEU A 286 4.17 -19.19 30.71
N VAL A 287 2.89 -19.24 31.04
CA VAL A 287 1.94 -18.22 30.57
C VAL A 287 2.23 -16.87 31.22
N ASN A 288 2.65 -16.81 32.48
CA ASN A 288 3.10 -15.58 33.13
C ASN A 288 4.36 -15.01 32.45
N TYR A 289 5.35 -15.87 32.10
CA TYR A 289 6.49 -15.44 31.30
C TYR A 289 6.08 -14.90 29.91
N LEU A 290 5.06 -15.48 29.30
CA LEU A 290 4.50 -14.94 28.06
C LEU A 290 3.92 -13.53 28.27
N GLN A 291 3.28 -13.26 29.43
CA GLN A 291 2.73 -11.94 29.75
C GLN A 291 3.81 -10.86 29.83
N ASP A 292 4.96 -11.21 30.40
CA ASP A 292 6.06 -10.25 30.58
C ASP A 292 6.86 -10.02 29.28
N GLY A 293 6.59 -10.77 28.21
CA GLY A 293 7.24 -10.63 26.90
C GLY A 293 8.74 -10.98 26.89
N ILE A 294 9.28 -11.45 28.00
CA ILE A 294 10.72 -11.70 28.21
C ILE A 294 11.01 -13.18 28.01
N ILE A 295 11.78 -13.53 26.99
CA ILE A 295 12.31 -14.88 26.78
C ILE A 295 13.56 -15.01 27.61
N THR A 296 13.47 -15.60 28.79
CA THR A 296 14.61 -15.89 29.66
C THR A 296 14.98 -17.37 29.61
N ASP A 297 16.17 -17.72 30.13
CA ASP A 297 16.58 -19.12 30.34
C ASP A 297 15.59 -19.86 31.25
N GLY A 298 14.83 -19.14 32.10
CA GLY A 298 13.74 -19.69 32.88
C GLY A 298 12.62 -20.29 32.05
N VAL A 299 12.22 -19.64 30.93
CA VAL A 299 11.23 -20.18 30.00
C VAL A 299 11.69 -21.48 29.38
N LYS A 300 12.95 -21.56 28.95
CA LYS A 300 13.55 -22.80 28.40
C LYS A 300 13.53 -23.91 29.44
N GLY A 301 13.88 -23.61 30.69
CA GLY A 301 13.88 -24.55 31.79
C GLY A 301 12.48 -25.09 32.16
N GLU A 302 11.47 -24.25 32.16
CA GLU A 302 10.07 -24.70 32.39
C GLU A 302 9.53 -25.52 31.22
N MET A 303 9.91 -25.16 29.98
CA MET A 303 9.55 -25.98 28.81
C MET A 303 10.20 -27.38 28.85
N GLU A 304 11.44 -27.50 29.25
CA GLU A 304 12.10 -28.81 29.43
C GLU A 304 11.42 -29.64 30.53
N LYS A 305 11.04 -29.01 31.65
CA LYS A 305 10.26 -29.67 32.71
C LYS A 305 8.94 -30.21 32.19
N LEU A 306 8.19 -29.42 31.43
CA LEU A 306 6.92 -29.84 30.80
C LEU A 306 7.07 -30.95 29.78
N PHE A 307 8.15 -30.91 29.00
CA PHE A 307 8.49 -31.96 28.05
C PHE A 307 8.77 -33.30 28.77
N ASN A 308 9.47 -33.25 29.91
CA ASN A 308 9.80 -34.43 30.72
C ASN A 308 8.59 -34.98 31.52
N LEU A 309 7.61 -34.14 31.88
CA LEU A 309 6.36 -34.55 32.56
C LEU A 309 5.39 -35.28 31.64
N ARG A 310 5.54 -35.14 30.32
CA ARG A 310 4.65 -35.69 29.29
C ARG A 310 4.38 -37.20 29.42
N ASP A 311 5.35 -37.99 29.93
CA ASP A 311 5.24 -39.44 30.02
C ASP A 311 4.75 -39.97 31.40
N SER A 312 4.77 -39.14 32.44
CA SER A 312 4.50 -39.61 33.82
C SER A 312 3.04 -39.52 34.24
N GLU A 313 2.18 -38.72 33.62
CA GLU A 313 0.80 -38.52 34.08
C GLU A 313 -0.24 -39.16 33.15
N ARG A 314 -0.38 -40.48 33.26
CA ARG A 314 -1.37 -41.30 32.52
C ARG A 314 -2.81 -41.12 32.99
N LYS A 315 -3.11 -40.25 33.97
CA LYS A 315 -4.41 -40.13 34.64
C LYS A 315 -5.34 -39.04 34.10
N LEU A 316 -4.94 -38.23 33.13
CA LEU A 316 -5.84 -37.23 32.54
C LEU A 316 -6.81 -37.85 31.55
N HIS A 317 -8.05 -37.35 31.54
CA HIS A 317 -9.02 -37.63 30.48
C HIS A 317 -8.40 -37.30 29.11
N ALA A 318 -8.60 -38.18 28.13
CA ALA A 318 -7.95 -38.07 26.81
C ALA A 318 -8.20 -36.74 26.10
N ASP A 319 -9.35 -36.10 26.34
CA ASP A 319 -9.71 -34.83 25.72
C ASP A 319 -8.96 -33.65 26.32
N HIS A 320 -8.85 -33.59 27.65
CA HIS A 320 -8.05 -32.53 28.32
C HIS A 320 -6.56 -32.62 28.00
N ARG A 321 -6.06 -33.83 27.76
CA ARG A 321 -4.67 -34.03 27.31
C ARG A 321 -4.43 -33.51 25.93
N LYS A 322 -5.37 -33.64 25.01
CA LYS A 322 -5.28 -33.09 23.66
C LYS A 322 -5.32 -31.56 23.67
N GLU A 323 -6.22 -30.95 24.44
CA GLU A 323 -6.33 -29.50 24.59
C GLU A 323 -5.01 -28.93 25.16
N LEU A 324 -4.51 -29.50 26.22
CA LEU A 324 -3.24 -29.10 26.83
C LEU A 324 -2.06 -29.25 25.87
N GLN A 325 -1.99 -30.36 25.13
CA GLN A 325 -0.95 -30.57 24.14
C GLN A 325 -1.03 -29.56 23.00
N ALA A 326 -2.23 -29.13 22.63
CA ALA A 326 -2.43 -28.09 21.62
C ALA A 326 -1.91 -26.73 22.11
N ILE A 327 -2.25 -26.35 23.35
CA ILE A 327 -1.75 -25.10 23.98
C ILE A 327 -0.22 -25.15 24.08
N TYR A 328 0.37 -26.24 24.55
CA TYR A 328 1.81 -26.43 24.62
C TYR A 328 2.50 -26.28 23.26
N ASN A 329 1.94 -26.91 22.23
CA ASN A 329 2.48 -26.81 20.88
C ASN A 329 2.41 -25.37 20.34
N LYS A 330 1.35 -24.63 20.65
CA LYS A 330 1.22 -23.22 20.29
C LYS A 330 2.27 -22.36 20.99
N ILE A 331 2.45 -22.52 22.30
CA ILE A 331 3.50 -21.82 23.07
C ILE A 331 4.89 -22.13 22.49
N TYR A 332 5.17 -23.42 22.25
CA TYR A 332 6.46 -23.83 21.68
C TYR A 332 6.71 -23.20 20.30
N THR A 333 5.72 -23.26 19.44
CA THR A 333 5.81 -22.68 18.08
C THR A 333 5.97 -21.17 18.15
N TRP A 334 5.23 -20.50 19.01
CA TRP A 334 5.34 -19.06 19.22
C TRP A 334 6.73 -18.63 19.69
N LEU A 335 7.26 -19.29 20.73
CA LEU A 335 8.59 -19.03 21.26
C LEU A 335 9.67 -19.30 20.22
N HIS A 336 9.58 -20.43 19.52
CA HIS A 336 10.54 -20.79 18.49
C HIS A 336 10.54 -19.75 17.35
N ASN A 337 9.36 -19.37 16.86
CA ASN A 337 9.24 -18.37 15.81
C ASN A 337 9.74 -17.00 16.28
N LYS A 338 9.37 -16.56 17.48
CA LYS A 338 9.81 -15.28 18.03
C LYS A 338 11.33 -15.22 18.11
N THR A 339 11.98 -16.21 18.73
CA THR A 339 13.46 -16.28 18.81
C THR A 339 14.07 -16.30 17.41
N LEU A 340 13.54 -17.14 16.51
CA LEU A 340 14.04 -17.27 15.15
C LEU A 340 14.02 -15.96 14.38
N TYR A 341 12.93 -15.21 14.48
CA TYR A 341 12.77 -13.97 13.70
C TYR A 341 13.37 -12.75 14.41
N GLU A 342 13.50 -12.74 15.74
CA GLU A 342 14.23 -11.70 16.46
C GLU A 342 15.74 -11.75 16.15
N GLU A 343 16.33 -12.93 16.04
CA GLU A 343 17.76 -13.13 15.74
C GLU A 343 18.11 -12.88 14.26
N ARG A 344 17.12 -12.93 13.35
CA ARG A 344 17.36 -12.78 11.90
C ARG A 344 17.17 -11.35 11.43
N GLN A 345 18.20 -10.81 10.78
CA GLN A 345 18.17 -9.46 10.20
C GLN A 345 17.88 -9.47 8.69
N PHE A 346 18.02 -10.61 7.99
CA PHE A 346 17.98 -10.65 6.53
C PHE A 346 17.01 -11.71 6.02
N MET A 347 16.12 -11.30 5.10
CA MET A 347 15.21 -12.19 4.39
C MET A 347 15.27 -11.93 2.89
N HIS A 348 15.25 -13.00 2.08
CA HIS A 348 15.04 -12.85 0.66
C HIS A 348 13.76 -13.54 0.20
N VAL A 349 13.00 -12.83 -0.63
CA VAL A 349 11.73 -13.30 -1.20
C VAL A 349 11.95 -13.61 -2.66
N SER A 350 11.84 -14.88 -3.04
CA SER A 350 12.07 -15.34 -4.41
C SER A 350 10.78 -15.86 -5.06
N GLY A 351 10.75 -15.88 -6.37
CA GLY A 351 9.63 -16.45 -7.15
C GLY A 351 9.64 -16.00 -8.59
N THR A 352 8.90 -16.71 -9.43
CA THR A 352 8.81 -16.41 -10.87
C THR A 352 8.20 -15.04 -11.15
N ALA A 353 8.39 -14.52 -12.36
CA ALA A 353 7.74 -13.29 -12.80
C ALA A 353 6.22 -13.37 -12.66
N GLY A 354 5.61 -12.30 -12.15
CA GLY A 354 4.15 -12.20 -12.01
C GLY A 354 3.52 -13.09 -10.92
N CYS A 355 4.30 -13.77 -10.06
CA CYS A 355 3.76 -14.58 -8.98
C CYS A 355 3.20 -13.78 -7.79
N GLY A 356 3.30 -12.45 -7.82
CA GLY A 356 2.69 -11.56 -6.82
C GLY A 356 3.61 -11.06 -5.71
N LYS A 357 4.96 -11.19 -5.82
CA LYS A 357 5.92 -10.73 -4.78
C LYS A 357 5.73 -9.27 -4.37
N SER A 358 5.78 -8.34 -5.33
CA SER A 358 5.64 -6.91 -5.08
C SER A 358 4.30 -6.56 -4.45
N HIS A 359 3.22 -7.17 -4.95
CA HIS A 359 1.87 -7.00 -4.38
C HIS A 359 1.81 -7.46 -2.93
N LEU A 360 2.36 -8.64 -2.64
CA LEU A 360 2.40 -9.22 -1.31
C LEU A 360 3.23 -8.37 -0.32
N LEU A 361 4.44 -7.97 -0.73
CA LEU A 361 5.32 -7.14 0.11
C LEU A 361 4.69 -5.79 0.42
N TYR A 362 4.10 -5.14 -0.59
CA TYR A 362 3.41 -3.86 -0.40
C TYR A 362 2.18 -4.01 0.50
N ARG A 363 1.37 -5.06 0.30
CA ARG A 363 0.18 -5.32 1.14
C ARG A 363 0.56 -5.48 2.60
N VAL A 364 1.56 -6.31 2.90
CA VAL A 364 2.05 -6.49 4.26
C VAL A 364 2.65 -5.19 4.81
N ALA A 365 3.45 -4.47 4.01
CA ALA A 365 4.01 -3.19 4.43
C ALA A 365 2.92 -2.16 4.77
N LEU A 366 1.87 -2.08 3.96
CA LEU A 366 0.74 -1.18 4.20
C LEU A 366 -0.01 -1.55 5.49
N GLU A 367 -0.26 -2.83 5.71
CA GLU A 367 -1.00 -3.33 6.88
C GLU A 367 -0.27 -3.04 8.20
N ILE A 368 1.05 -3.24 8.24
CA ILE A 368 1.82 -3.08 9.48
C ILE A 368 2.48 -1.72 9.65
N SER A 369 2.39 -0.83 8.66
CA SER A 369 3.07 0.48 8.69
C SER A 369 2.56 1.43 9.78
N ASN A 370 1.36 1.20 10.32
CA ASN A 370 0.79 1.96 11.44
C ASN A 370 1.40 1.60 12.80
N CYS A 371 2.05 0.43 12.92
CA CYS A 371 2.60 -0.06 14.18
C CYS A 371 4.08 -0.46 14.10
N GLN A 372 4.64 -0.66 12.90
CA GLN A 372 6.04 -1.00 12.65
C GLN A 372 6.68 -0.02 11.67
N GLN A 373 7.94 0.38 11.94
CA GLN A 373 8.70 1.15 10.97
C GLN A 373 9.10 0.25 9.79
N ILE A 374 8.54 0.52 8.63
CA ILE A 374 8.80 -0.23 7.40
C ILE A 374 8.96 0.73 6.22
N TYR A 375 10.00 0.53 5.44
CA TYR A 375 10.30 1.34 4.25
C TYR A 375 10.44 0.41 3.07
N MET A 376 9.72 0.67 1.99
CA MET A 376 9.78 -0.14 0.78
C MET A 376 10.26 0.69 -0.39
N LEU A 377 11.37 0.28 -0.97
CA LEU A 377 12.00 0.84 -2.14
C LEU A 377 11.94 -0.17 -3.29
N LEU A 378 11.90 0.33 -4.52
CA LEU A 378 11.95 -0.53 -5.70
C LEU A 378 13.38 -0.58 -6.26
N GLY A 379 13.79 -1.72 -6.80
CA GLY A 379 15.07 -1.85 -7.48
C GLY A 379 15.28 -0.82 -8.59
N SER A 380 14.20 -0.39 -9.25
CA SER A 380 14.20 0.66 -10.28
C SER A 380 14.61 2.06 -9.78
N GLU A 381 14.60 2.32 -8.47
CA GLU A 381 15.03 3.58 -7.87
C GLU A 381 16.55 3.67 -7.71
N PHE A 382 17.23 2.52 -7.79
CA PHE A 382 18.68 2.42 -7.64
C PHE A 382 19.37 2.59 -9.00
N SER A 383 20.49 3.28 -8.98
CA SER A 383 21.32 3.57 -10.15
C SER A 383 22.75 3.15 -9.88
N SER A 384 23.47 2.70 -10.89
CA SER A 384 24.90 2.38 -10.79
C SER A 384 25.79 3.61 -10.52
N LEU A 385 25.24 4.82 -10.63
CA LEU A 385 25.94 6.08 -10.38
C LEU A 385 25.87 6.52 -8.91
N GLU A 386 25.00 5.92 -8.12
CA GLU A 386 24.76 6.27 -6.72
C GLU A 386 24.89 5.02 -5.83
N GLY A 387 25.59 5.14 -4.70
CA GLY A 387 25.63 4.04 -3.72
C GLY A 387 24.26 3.74 -3.11
N PRO A 388 23.95 2.47 -2.75
CA PRO A 388 22.62 2.10 -2.27
C PRO A 388 22.19 2.86 -1.01
N GLU A 389 23.12 3.24 -0.15
CA GLU A 389 22.83 4.03 1.04
C GLU A 389 22.33 5.43 0.73
N ASN A 390 22.92 6.07 -0.29
CA ASN A 390 22.52 7.41 -0.73
C ASN A 390 21.11 7.37 -1.33
N THR A 391 20.82 6.34 -2.12
CA THR A 391 19.47 6.10 -2.65
C THR A 391 18.46 5.90 -1.52
N ILE A 392 18.79 5.06 -0.53
CA ILE A 392 17.95 4.85 0.66
C ILE A 392 17.72 6.18 1.40
N ALA A 393 18.79 6.95 1.65
CA ALA A 393 18.69 8.26 2.31
C ALA A 393 17.77 9.23 1.56
N ARG A 394 17.97 9.34 0.26
CA ARG A 394 17.20 10.22 -0.63
C ARG A 394 15.72 9.84 -0.65
N VAL A 395 15.42 8.57 -0.86
CA VAL A 395 14.05 8.07 -0.96
C VAL A 395 13.31 8.17 0.38
N MET A 396 14.00 7.91 1.49
CA MET A 396 13.44 8.07 2.83
C MET A 396 13.41 9.53 3.32
N GLY A 397 13.88 10.48 2.50
CA GLY A 397 13.93 11.90 2.86
C GLY A 397 14.92 12.23 3.99
N TRP A 398 15.95 11.39 4.17
CA TRP A 398 16.97 11.59 5.20
C TRP A 398 18.01 12.61 4.76
N LYS A 399 18.36 13.54 5.66
CA LYS A 399 19.35 14.59 5.40
C LYS A 399 20.68 14.37 6.13
N GLY A 400 20.78 13.31 6.92
CA GLY A 400 21.98 13.00 7.71
C GLY A 400 23.10 12.34 6.91
N CYS A 401 24.29 12.28 7.52
CA CYS A 401 25.48 11.70 6.88
C CYS A 401 25.47 10.16 6.86
N ASP A 402 24.75 9.51 7.77
CA ASP A 402 24.60 8.05 7.88
C ASP A 402 23.16 7.67 8.24
N PRO A 403 22.29 7.53 7.23
CA PRO A 403 20.86 7.31 7.46
C PRO A 403 20.55 6.01 8.22
N LEU A 404 21.34 4.97 8.01
CA LEU A 404 21.13 3.69 8.68
C LEU A 404 21.50 3.75 10.16
N LYS A 405 22.57 4.48 10.48
CA LYS A 405 22.95 4.71 11.88
C LYS A 405 21.92 5.55 12.59
N GLU A 406 21.50 6.66 11.99
CA GLU A 406 20.52 7.57 12.57
C GLU A 406 19.19 6.85 12.83
N LEU A 407 18.72 6.02 11.89
CA LEU A 407 17.54 5.18 12.07
C LEU A 407 17.69 4.19 13.23
N ASN A 408 18.84 3.52 13.32
CA ASN A 408 19.10 2.59 14.41
C ASN A 408 19.13 3.30 15.78
N ASP A 409 19.77 4.45 15.85
CA ASP A 409 19.87 5.24 17.10
C ASP A 409 18.49 5.79 17.52
N GLU A 410 17.65 6.24 16.58
CA GLU A 410 16.26 6.62 16.80
C GLU A 410 15.46 5.49 17.44
N LEU A 411 15.56 4.28 16.87
CA LEU A 411 14.85 3.10 17.38
C LEU A 411 15.31 2.69 18.80
N ALA A 412 16.61 2.81 19.07
CA ALA A 412 17.16 2.52 20.40
C ALA A 412 16.64 3.51 21.45
N HIS A 413 16.48 4.80 21.10
CA HIS A 413 15.93 5.83 21.99
C HIS A 413 14.42 5.67 22.23
N GLU A 414 13.70 5.14 21.25
CA GLU A 414 12.24 4.94 21.34
C GLU A 414 11.86 3.59 21.99
N GLU A 415 12.83 2.83 22.49
CA GLU A 415 12.64 1.45 23.00
C GLU A 415 11.96 0.50 21.99
N ARG A 416 12.03 0.84 20.71
CA ARG A 416 11.47 0.04 19.63
C ARG A 416 12.40 -1.07 19.19
N LYS A 417 11.82 -2.19 18.81
CA LYS A 417 12.58 -3.39 18.54
C LYS A 417 13.29 -3.38 17.20
N SER A 418 12.65 -2.93 16.13
CA SER A 418 13.28 -2.89 14.80
C SER A 418 12.54 -2.05 13.77
N ALA A 419 13.27 -1.60 12.73
CA ALA A 419 12.73 -1.13 11.47
C ALA A 419 13.12 -2.09 10.34
N THR A 420 12.26 -2.24 9.34
CA THR A 420 12.50 -3.10 8.19
C THR A 420 12.62 -2.28 6.90
N ILE A 421 13.71 -2.47 6.17
CA ILE A 421 13.92 -1.90 4.83
C ILE A 421 13.66 -3.01 3.82
N ILE A 422 12.69 -2.79 2.92
CA ILE A 422 12.37 -3.69 1.82
C ILE A 422 12.94 -3.11 0.54
N ILE A 423 13.71 -3.90 -0.21
CA ILE A 423 14.14 -3.56 -1.57
C ILE A 423 13.52 -4.58 -2.52
N ASP A 424 12.45 -4.16 -3.19
CA ASP A 424 11.71 -5.04 -4.11
C ASP A 424 12.32 -5.04 -5.50
N ALA A 425 12.39 -6.21 -6.14
CA ALA A 425 12.87 -6.42 -7.50
C ALA A 425 14.32 -5.94 -7.75
N LEU A 426 15.30 -6.53 -7.05
CA LEU A 426 16.73 -6.25 -7.22
C LEU A 426 17.23 -6.37 -8.67
N ASN A 427 16.54 -7.12 -9.50
CA ASN A 427 16.84 -7.30 -10.92
C ASN A 427 16.45 -6.11 -11.80
N GLU A 428 15.85 -5.06 -11.25
CA GLU A 428 15.46 -3.83 -11.94
C GLU A 428 16.43 -2.67 -11.66
N GLY A 429 16.34 -1.59 -12.40
CA GLY A 429 17.15 -0.39 -12.22
C GLY A 429 18.65 -0.64 -12.46
N ALA A 430 19.45 -0.54 -11.39
CA ALA A 430 20.89 -0.78 -11.46
C ALA A 430 21.27 -2.23 -11.84
N GLY A 431 20.32 -3.16 -11.73
CA GLY A 431 20.46 -4.54 -12.19
C GLY A 431 21.27 -5.46 -11.30
N THR A 432 21.30 -6.73 -11.69
CA THR A 432 21.88 -7.83 -10.89
C THR A 432 23.37 -7.64 -10.60
N TYR A 433 24.15 -7.16 -11.58
CA TYR A 433 25.60 -6.98 -11.41
C TYR A 433 25.93 -5.94 -10.31
N PHE A 434 25.25 -4.82 -10.29
CA PHE A 434 25.38 -3.82 -9.22
C PHE A 434 25.13 -4.44 -7.85
N TRP A 435 24.07 -5.22 -7.72
CA TRP A 435 23.72 -5.83 -6.46
C TRP A 435 24.67 -6.96 -6.02
N MET A 436 25.33 -7.64 -6.98
CA MET A 436 26.39 -8.61 -6.63
C MET A 436 27.56 -7.95 -5.88
N GLU A 437 27.89 -6.71 -6.23
CA GLU A 437 28.94 -5.95 -5.57
C GLU A 437 28.44 -5.21 -4.32
N GLN A 438 27.27 -4.58 -4.39
CA GLN A 438 26.81 -3.65 -3.37
C GLN A 438 26.02 -4.34 -2.24
N LEU A 439 25.30 -5.43 -2.52
CA LEU A 439 24.49 -6.11 -1.52
C LEU A 439 25.28 -6.66 -0.34
N PRO A 440 26.46 -7.29 -0.55
CA PRO A 440 27.33 -7.72 0.56
C PRO A 440 27.81 -6.54 1.43
N VAL A 441 28.10 -5.40 0.80
CA VAL A 441 28.54 -4.17 1.50
C VAL A 441 27.39 -3.62 2.35
N LEU A 442 26.22 -3.48 1.77
CA LEU A 442 25.02 -3.02 2.48
C LEU A 442 24.63 -3.97 3.62
N LYS A 443 24.67 -5.29 3.38
CA LYS A 443 24.45 -6.31 4.40
C LYS A 443 25.41 -6.15 5.58
N ASN A 444 26.71 -6.05 5.30
CA ASN A 444 27.74 -5.88 6.34
C ASN A 444 27.56 -4.57 7.12
N LYS A 445 27.00 -3.53 6.53
CA LYS A 445 26.68 -2.29 7.24
C LYS A 445 25.47 -2.47 8.13
N ILE A 446 24.37 -3.00 7.60
CA ILE A 446 23.13 -3.25 8.36
C ILE A 446 23.38 -4.23 9.53
N SER A 447 24.22 -5.24 9.35
CA SER A 447 24.53 -6.22 10.43
C SER A 447 25.18 -5.61 11.68
N ARG A 448 25.69 -4.37 11.59
CA ARG A 448 26.21 -3.63 12.76
C ARG A 448 25.12 -2.95 13.58
N TYR A 449 23.91 -2.90 13.08
CA TYR A 449 22.78 -2.18 13.65
C TYR A 449 21.70 -3.16 14.09
N SER A 450 21.62 -3.42 15.38
CA SER A 450 20.74 -4.47 15.97
C SER A 450 19.24 -4.21 15.73
N HIS A 451 18.85 -2.97 15.51
CA HIS A 451 17.45 -2.59 15.29
C HIS A 451 17.04 -2.55 13.81
N LEU A 452 17.95 -2.86 12.88
CA LEU A 452 17.63 -2.84 11.46
C LEU A 452 17.46 -4.25 10.89
N LYS A 453 16.45 -4.41 10.05
CA LYS A 453 16.19 -5.61 9.25
C LYS A 453 16.09 -5.27 7.78
N MET A 454 16.39 -6.21 6.92
CA MET A 454 16.29 -6.03 5.48
C MET A 454 15.59 -7.20 4.81
N ILE A 455 14.63 -6.89 3.95
CA ILE A 455 14.00 -7.84 3.03
C ILE A 455 14.39 -7.44 1.61
N VAL A 456 14.80 -8.41 0.80
CA VAL A 456 15.04 -8.18 -0.63
C VAL A 456 14.17 -9.12 -1.45
N SER A 457 13.72 -8.68 -2.60
CA SER A 457 13.02 -9.57 -3.52
C SER A 457 13.74 -9.68 -4.87
N LEU A 458 13.66 -10.86 -5.46
CA LEU A 458 14.21 -11.11 -6.78
C LEU A 458 13.41 -12.17 -7.54
N ARG A 459 13.61 -12.21 -8.86
CA ARG A 459 13.05 -13.28 -9.71
C ARG A 459 13.92 -14.53 -9.65
N THR A 460 13.29 -15.70 -9.65
CA THR A 460 13.97 -16.98 -9.83
C THR A 460 14.18 -17.24 -11.33
N LEU A 461 15.32 -16.80 -11.88
CA LEU A 461 15.72 -17.08 -13.26
C LEU A 461 17.12 -17.69 -13.26
N SER A 462 17.41 -18.53 -14.26
CA SER A 462 18.72 -19.18 -14.45
C SER A 462 19.88 -18.22 -14.63
N LYS A 463 19.63 -16.97 -15.08
CA LYS A 463 20.64 -15.91 -15.22
C LYS A 463 21.00 -15.20 -13.91
N GLU A 464 20.24 -15.41 -12.84
CA GLU A 464 20.42 -14.77 -11.52
C GLU A 464 21.06 -15.72 -10.50
N ASP A 465 21.61 -16.86 -10.94
CA ASP A 465 22.19 -17.87 -10.05
C ASP A 465 23.31 -17.31 -9.16
N GLN A 466 24.11 -16.37 -9.66
CA GLN A 466 25.21 -15.76 -8.88
C GLN A 466 24.68 -14.87 -7.75
N LEU A 467 23.61 -14.09 -7.94
CA LEU A 467 22.99 -13.32 -6.88
C LEU A 467 22.29 -14.26 -5.88
N ASN A 468 21.68 -15.33 -6.35
CA ASN A 468 21.14 -16.38 -5.49
C ASN A 468 22.20 -17.03 -4.60
N ASP A 469 23.43 -17.19 -5.08
CA ASP A 469 24.53 -17.73 -4.26
C ASP A 469 24.90 -16.79 -3.09
N ILE A 470 24.89 -15.47 -3.32
CA ILE A 470 25.09 -14.46 -2.27
C ILE A 470 23.98 -14.51 -1.21
N LEU A 471 22.76 -14.85 -1.64
CA LEU A 471 21.57 -14.89 -0.78
C LEU A 471 21.34 -16.24 -0.08
N ARG A 472 22.18 -17.27 -0.33
CA ARG A 472 22.00 -18.60 0.30
C ARG A 472 22.43 -18.63 1.75
N ASP A 473 23.56 -18.01 2.04
CA ASP A 473 24.13 -18.05 3.39
C ASP A 473 23.60 -16.86 4.21
N ASP A 474 23.16 -17.09 5.43
CA ASP A 474 22.68 -16.10 6.40
C ASP A 474 21.36 -15.37 6.04
N TRP A 475 20.71 -15.69 4.92
CA TRP A 475 19.41 -15.12 4.54
C TRP A 475 18.27 -16.10 4.82
N HIS A 476 17.19 -15.60 5.42
CA HIS A 476 15.97 -16.39 5.49
C HIS A 476 15.29 -16.41 4.13
N SER A 477 15.22 -17.60 3.52
CA SER A 477 14.64 -17.75 2.18
C SER A 477 13.13 -17.97 2.25
N LEU A 478 12.37 -17.16 1.52
CA LEU A 478 10.92 -17.30 1.36
C LEU A 478 10.58 -17.38 -0.12
N ARG A 479 9.88 -18.44 -0.53
CA ARG A 479 9.48 -18.64 -1.93
C ARG A 479 7.99 -18.35 -2.12
N VAL A 480 7.68 -17.52 -3.12
CA VAL A 480 6.32 -17.19 -3.54
C VAL A 480 6.00 -17.91 -4.85
N GLU A 481 4.96 -18.75 -4.86
CA GLU A 481 4.62 -19.62 -6.00
C GLU A 481 3.30 -19.23 -6.71
N GLY A 482 2.72 -18.07 -6.37
CA GLY A 482 1.41 -17.64 -6.87
C GLY A 482 0.26 -18.13 -5.98
N PHE A 483 -0.94 -18.25 -6.54
CA PHE A 483 -2.13 -18.58 -5.76
C PHE A 483 -2.16 -20.04 -5.30
N LYS A 484 -2.16 -20.27 -3.99
CA LYS A 484 -2.41 -21.61 -3.40
C LYS A 484 -3.87 -22.03 -3.58
N ASN A 485 -4.82 -21.11 -3.35
CA ASN A 485 -6.25 -21.35 -3.55
C ASN A 485 -6.73 -20.72 -4.86
N ARG A 486 -6.44 -21.40 -5.98
CA ARG A 486 -6.82 -20.94 -7.31
C ARG A 486 -8.32 -20.72 -7.48
N LYS A 487 -9.17 -21.53 -6.83
CA LYS A 487 -10.63 -21.38 -6.95
C LYS A 487 -11.08 -20.05 -6.32
N LYS A 488 -10.61 -19.73 -5.11
CA LYS A 488 -10.89 -18.46 -4.45
C LYS A 488 -10.37 -17.31 -5.32
N ALA A 489 -9.12 -17.40 -5.78
CA ALA A 489 -8.52 -16.36 -6.60
C ALA A 489 -9.33 -16.05 -7.87
N ILE A 490 -9.80 -17.08 -8.59
CA ILE A 490 -10.62 -16.89 -9.79
C ILE A 490 -11.94 -16.20 -9.43
N GLY A 491 -12.60 -16.61 -8.34
CA GLY A 491 -13.84 -16.00 -7.87
C GLY A 491 -13.65 -14.50 -7.57
N ASP A 492 -12.69 -14.18 -6.72
CA ASP A 492 -12.40 -12.80 -6.30
C ASP A 492 -12.04 -11.90 -7.51
N TYR A 493 -11.22 -12.42 -8.46
CA TYR A 493 -10.88 -11.69 -9.67
C TYR A 493 -12.07 -11.51 -10.62
N PHE A 494 -12.90 -12.54 -10.81
CA PHE A 494 -14.07 -12.44 -11.69
C PHE A 494 -15.08 -11.46 -11.12
N GLU A 495 -15.29 -11.44 -9.82
CA GLU A 495 -16.13 -10.47 -9.14
C GLU A 495 -15.59 -9.06 -9.33
N ALA A 496 -14.33 -8.80 -9.01
CA ALA A 496 -13.69 -7.48 -9.13
C ALA A 496 -13.65 -6.93 -10.57
N TYR A 497 -13.61 -7.82 -11.58
CA TYR A 497 -13.63 -7.44 -12.99
C TYR A 497 -14.99 -7.64 -13.66
N GLU A 498 -16.05 -7.81 -12.90
CA GLU A 498 -17.45 -7.96 -13.39
C GLU A 498 -17.61 -9.04 -14.47
N ILE A 499 -16.86 -10.14 -14.35
CA ILE A 499 -16.93 -11.24 -15.30
C ILE A 499 -18.03 -12.22 -14.90
N MET A 500 -19.19 -12.10 -15.50
CA MET A 500 -20.34 -12.94 -15.22
C MET A 500 -20.28 -14.27 -15.97
N THR A 501 -19.64 -15.27 -15.39
CA THR A 501 -19.54 -16.62 -15.95
C THR A 501 -19.42 -17.69 -14.86
N ASN A 502 -19.66 -18.95 -15.22
CA ASN A 502 -19.43 -20.07 -14.31
C ASN A 502 -17.91 -20.31 -14.14
N GLU A 503 -17.41 -20.19 -12.92
CA GLU A 503 -16.00 -20.33 -12.58
C GLU A 503 -15.45 -21.76 -12.72
N ALA A 504 -16.29 -22.78 -12.57
CA ALA A 504 -15.88 -24.17 -12.47
C ALA A 504 -14.97 -24.67 -13.64
N PRO A 505 -15.18 -24.27 -14.91
CA PRO A 505 -14.28 -24.66 -15.99
C PRO A 505 -12.88 -24.07 -15.88
N TYR A 506 -12.74 -22.88 -15.26
CA TYR A 506 -11.50 -22.12 -15.18
C TYR A 506 -10.58 -22.59 -14.07
N THR A 507 -11.12 -23.23 -13.04
CA THR A 507 -10.34 -23.80 -11.91
C THR A 507 -9.35 -24.88 -12.36
N LYS A 508 -9.53 -25.43 -13.56
CA LYS A 508 -8.63 -26.45 -14.16
C LYS A 508 -7.47 -25.84 -14.96
N ILE A 509 -7.47 -24.53 -15.20
CA ILE A 509 -6.44 -23.84 -15.96
C ILE A 509 -5.23 -23.63 -15.06
N ALA A 510 -4.14 -24.35 -15.32
CA ALA A 510 -2.94 -24.29 -14.48
C ALA A 510 -2.31 -22.89 -14.44
N GLU A 511 -2.36 -22.16 -15.53
CA GLU A 511 -1.81 -20.82 -15.69
C GLU A 511 -2.45 -19.78 -14.75
N PHE A 512 -3.70 -20.00 -14.33
CA PHE A 512 -4.37 -19.14 -13.36
C PHE A 512 -3.83 -19.26 -11.92
N THR A 513 -2.82 -20.10 -11.72
CA THR A 513 -2.00 -20.04 -10.50
C THR A 513 -1.12 -18.78 -10.48
N ASN A 514 -0.78 -18.22 -11.66
CA ASN A 514 -0.01 -16.97 -11.75
C ASN A 514 -0.96 -15.75 -11.68
N PRO A 515 -0.80 -14.88 -10.65
CA PRO A 515 -1.64 -13.72 -10.45
C PRO A 515 -1.70 -12.79 -11.66
N LEU A 516 -0.56 -12.56 -12.27
CA LEU A 516 -0.45 -11.63 -13.38
C LEU A 516 -1.14 -12.18 -14.65
N PHE A 517 -1.04 -13.49 -14.92
CA PHE A 517 -1.76 -14.10 -16.02
C PHE A 517 -3.29 -14.06 -15.82
N LEU A 518 -3.76 -14.31 -14.59
CA LEU A 518 -5.17 -14.19 -14.24
C LEU A 518 -5.66 -12.73 -14.40
N ARG A 519 -4.86 -11.77 -13.94
CA ARG A 519 -5.14 -10.33 -14.14
C ARG A 519 -5.25 -9.98 -15.62
N MET A 520 -4.28 -10.38 -16.45
CA MET A 520 -4.32 -10.13 -17.90
C MET A 520 -5.57 -10.72 -18.54
N PHE A 521 -5.96 -11.91 -18.13
CA PHE A 521 -7.19 -12.53 -18.58
C PHE A 521 -8.41 -11.67 -18.21
N CYS A 522 -8.52 -11.26 -16.96
CA CYS A 522 -9.63 -10.46 -16.46
C CYS A 522 -9.70 -9.08 -17.13
N GLU A 523 -8.58 -8.40 -17.27
CA GLU A 523 -8.51 -7.12 -17.99
C GLU A 523 -8.93 -7.25 -19.45
N THR A 524 -8.63 -8.39 -20.09
CA THR A 524 -9.04 -8.66 -21.48
C THR A 524 -10.55 -8.88 -21.62
N TYR A 525 -11.18 -9.42 -20.58
CA TYR A 525 -12.60 -9.81 -20.61
C TYR A 525 -13.48 -8.97 -19.67
N TYR A 526 -12.98 -7.84 -19.18
CA TYR A 526 -13.71 -6.92 -18.28
C TYR A 526 -15.13 -6.63 -18.82
N SER A 527 -16.12 -6.69 -17.93
CA SER A 527 -17.53 -6.42 -18.22
C SER A 527 -18.15 -7.20 -19.39
N GLN A 528 -17.61 -8.39 -19.72
CA GLN A 528 -18.15 -9.24 -20.79
C GLN A 528 -18.95 -10.41 -20.23
N THR A 529 -20.26 -10.42 -20.53
CA THR A 529 -21.11 -11.61 -20.45
C THR A 529 -20.83 -12.54 -21.63
N ARG A 530 -19.81 -13.39 -21.57
CA ARG A 530 -19.58 -14.40 -22.61
C ARG A 530 -19.32 -15.75 -21.98
N GLU A 531 -19.98 -16.79 -22.54
CA GLU A 531 -19.47 -18.14 -22.44
C GLU A 531 -18.05 -18.15 -23.00
N VAL A 532 -17.06 -18.07 -22.12
CA VAL A 532 -15.67 -18.21 -22.53
C VAL A 532 -15.49 -19.63 -23.03
N ARG A 533 -15.05 -19.76 -24.28
CA ARG A 533 -14.89 -21.04 -24.98
C ARG A 533 -14.02 -21.99 -24.15
N LYS A 534 -14.31 -23.28 -24.19
CA LYS A 534 -13.70 -24.39 -23.42
C LYS A 534 -12.16 -24.49 -23.50
N LYS A 535 -11.48 -23.67 -24.28
CA LYS A 535 -10.02 -23.67 -24.45
C LYS A 535 -9.48 -22.26 -24.31
N VAL A 536 -8.98 -21.93 -23.12
CA VAL A 536 -8.21 -20.71 -22.88
C VAL A 536 -6.82 -20.95 -23.49
N LEU A 537 -6.55 -20.32 -24.61
CA LEU A 537 -5.24 -20.35 -25.23
C LEU A 537 -4.47 -19.10 -24.82
N ARG A 538 -3.19 -19.24 -24.45
CA ARG A 538 -2.32 -18.11 -24.08
C ARG A 538 -2.23 -17.04 -25.17
N LEU A 539 -2.06 -17.45 -26.41
CA LEU A 539 -1.88 -16.54 -27.56
C LEU A 539 -3.02 -15.53 -27.74
N PRO A 540 -4.30 -15.92 -27.74
CA PRO A 540 -5.39 -14.97 -27.84
C PRO A 540 -5.44 -13.97 -26.67
N ILE A 541 -5.00 -14.36 -25.46
CA ILE A 541 -4.97 -13.49 -24.31
C ILE A 541 -3.84 -12.44 -24.47
N TYR A 542 -2.64 -12.87 -24.84
CA TYR A 542 -1.53 -11.95 -25.04
C TYR A 542 -1.81 -10.96 -26.18
N ASN A 543 -2.35 -11.45 -27.32
CA ASN A 543 -2.67 -10.58 -28.44
C ASN A 543 -3.75 -9.53 -28.07
N ARG A 544 -4.81 -9.94 -27.39
CA ARG A 544 -5.85 -9.00 -26.93
C ARG A 544 -5.34 -8.04 -25.87
N TYR A 545 -4.48 -8.51 -24.98
CA TYR A 545 -3.83 -7.66 -24.01
C TYR A 545 -2.96 -6.59 -24.70
N LEU A 546 -2.17 -6.98 -25.71
CA LEU A 546 -1.40 -6.05 -26.52
C LEU A 546 -2.28 -5.07 -27.31
N GLU A 547 -3.42 -5.52 -27.84
CA GLU A 547 -4.39 -4.64 -28.50
C GLU A 547 -4.95 -3.59 -27.53
N LYS A 548 -5.32 -4.02 -26.32
CA LYS A 548 -5.79 -3.12 -25.27
C LYS A 548 -4.70 -2.11 -24.90
N ARG A 549 -3.48 -2.57 -24.62
CA ARG A 549 -2.34 -1.68 -24.31
C ARG A 549 -1.99 -0.76 -25.47
N ASN A 550 -2.12 -1.21 -26.71
CA ASN A 550 -1.95 -0.34 -27.89
C ASN A 550 -2.94 0.82 -27.89
N TYR A 551 -4.19 0.59 -27.51
CA TYR A 551 -5.19 1.64 -27.37
C TYR A 551 -4.81 2.64 -26.25
N GLU A 552 -4.47 2.14 -25.06
CA GLU A 552 -4.10 2.94 -23.89
C GLU A 552 -2.84 3.79 -24.16
N ILE A 553 -1.78 3.21 -24.73
CA ILE A 553 -0.50 3.89 -25.04
C ILE A 553 -0.67 4.94 -26.14
N SER A 554 -1.59 4.73 -27.05
CA SER A 554 -1.82 5.64 -28.17
C SER A 554 -2.51 6.94 -27.75
N ASP A 555 -2.93 7.04 -26.50
CA ASP A 555 -3.49 8.27 -25.88
C ASP A 555 -4.64 8.87 -26.73
N GLY A 556 -5.48 7.98 -27.32
CA GLY A 556 -6.59 8.37 -28.18
C GLY A 556 -6.19 8.97 -29.55
N VAL A 557 -4.89 8.92 -29.92
CA VAL A 557 -4.45 9.31 -31.27
C VAL A 557 -4.93 8.21 -32.23
N ASP A 558 -6.05 8.45 -32.88
CA ASP A 558 -6.74 7.51 -33.78
C ASP A 558 -5.81 6.85 -34.83
N GLU A 559 -4.81 7.55 -35.30
CA GLU A 559 -3.90 7.04 -36.32
C GLU A 559 -2.94 6.00 -35.78
N ASP A 560 -2.40 6.19 -34.57
CA ASP A 560 -1.51 5.21 -33.91
C ASP A 560 -2.27 3.96 -33.49
N VAL A 561 -3.51 4.10 -33.05
CA VAL A 561 -4.40 2.96 -32.71
C VAL A 561 -4.68 2.12 -33.95
N LYS A 562 -5.08 2.75 -35.07
CA LYS A 562 -5.37 2.08 -36.34
C LYS A 562 -4.16 1.39 -36.94
N GLN A 563 -2.97 1.96 -36.76
CA GLN A 563 -1.73 1.38 -37.26
C GLN A 563 -1.13 0.31 -36.37
N HIS A 564 -1.69 0.06 -35.17
CA HIS A 564 -1.17 -0.88 -34.17
C HIS A 564 0.31 -0.67 -33.83
N VAL A 565 0.71 0.57 -33.63
CA VAL A 565 2.12 0.97 -33.51
C VAL A 565 2.81 0.28 -32.35
N THR A 566 2.16 0.25 -31.17
CA THR A 566 2.68 -0.44 -29.97
C THR A 566 2.85 -1.92 -30.20
N THR A 567 1.83 -2.58 -30.75
CA THR A 567 1.88 -4.02 -31.07
C THR A 567 3.00 -4.32 -32.05
N LYS A 568 3.14 -3.54 -33.12
CA LYS A 568 4.23 -3.70 -34.09
C LYS A 568 5.60 -3.51 -33.47
N TYR A 569 5.73 -2.56 -32.54
CA TYR A 569 6.97 -2.34 -31.83
C TYR A 569 7.37 -3.52 -30.93
N ILE A 570 6.44 -4.02 -30.14
CA ILE A 570 6.62 -5.19 -29.26
C ILE A 570 6.98 -6.45 -30.10
N LEU A 571 6.28 -6.68 -31.20
CA LEU A 571 6.58 -7.79 -32.11
C LEU A 571 7.96 -7.63 -32.78
N TRP A 572 8.37 -6.41 -33.11
CA TRP A 572 9.72 -6.14 -33.62
C TRP A 572 10.78 -6.42 -32.54
N VAL A 573 10.55 -6.07 -31.27
CA VAL A 573 11.45 -6.42 -30.17
C VAL A 573 11.63 -7.92 -30.07
N ALA A 574 10.53 -8.70 -30.11
CA ALA A 574 10.57 -10.16 -30.10
C ALA A 574 11.37 -10.75 -31.27
N GLU A 575 11.14 -10.25 -32.48
CA GLU A 575 11.80 -10.70 -33.68
C GLU A 575 13.30 -10.42 -33.67
N ARG A 576 13.70 -9.24 -33.24
CA ARG A 576 15.12 -8.85 -33.19
C ARG A 576 15.90 -9.57 -32.10
N SER A 577 15.28 -9.84 -30.96
CA SER A 577 15.88 -10.66 -29.91
C SER A 577 16.18 -12.08 -30.40
N LEU A 578 15.35 -12.63 -31.30
CA LEU A 578 15.62 -13.93 -31.94
C LEU A 578 16.77 -13.87 -32.92
N GLU A 579 16.79 -12.86 -33.80
CA GLU A 579 17.70 -12.81 -34.96
C GLU A 579 19.13 -12.42 -34.60
N GLN A 580 19.29 -11.38 -33.82
CA GLN A 580 20.58 -10.77 -33.59
C GLN A 580 21.25 -11.22 -32.31
N TRP A 581 20.46 -11.61 -31.29
CA TRP A 581 20.97 -11.94 -29.96
C TRP A 581 20.67 -13.38 -29.54
N GLN A 582 20.30 -14.26 -30.46
CA GLN A 582 20.07 -15.70 -30.20
C GLN A 582 19.16 -15.95 -28.99
N CYS A 583 18.06 -15.20 -28.90
CA CYS A 583 17.12 -15.17 -27.78
C CYS A 583 17.62 -14.39 -26.54
N GLU A 584 18.74 -13.68 -26.64
CA GLU A 584 19.20 -12.77 -25.59
C GLU A 584 18.46 -11.42 -25.63
N ASP A 585 18.71 -10.62 -24.61
CA ASP A 585 17.99 -9.37 -24.42
C ASP A 585 18.49 -8.27 -25.37
N MET A 586 17.61 -7.36 -25.73
CA MET A 586 17.91 -6.34 -26.71
C MET A 586 18.65 -5.15 -26.10
N PRO A 587 19.77 -4.67 -26.67
CA PRO A 587 20.40 -3.44 -26.22
C PRO A 587 19.43 -2.24 -26.25
N ARG A 588 19.32 -1.52 -25.13
CA ARG A 588 18.39 -0.39 -24.93
C ARG A 588 18.51 0.67 -26.04
N GLN A 589 19.74 0.95 -26.47
CA GLN A 589 19.97 1.94 -27.50
C GLN A 589 19.32 1.56 -28.85
N GLN A 590 19.25 0.26 -29.17
CA GLN A 590 18.60 -0.20 -30.39
C GLN A 590 17.07 -0.13 -30.28
N ALA A 591 16.52 -0.54 -29.14
CA ALA A 591 15.10 -0.38 -28.84
C ALA A 591 14.70 1.11 -28.94
N TYR A 592 15.50 2.02 -28.37
CA TYR A 592 15.26 3.46 -28.44
C TYR A 592 15.34 3.99 -29.89
N LYS A 593 16.37 3.61 -30.65
CA LYS A 593 16.49 4.03 -32.05
C LYS A 593 15.27 3.61 -32.88
N ARG A 594 14.79 2.39 -32.68
CA ARG A 594 13.60 1.89 -33.38
C ARG A 594 12.34 2.65 -33.00
N SER A 595 12.16 2.93 -31.72
CA SER A 595 11.00 3.72 -31.24
C SER A 595 10.97 5.11 -31.90
N ARG A 596 12.13 5.73 -32.11
CA ARG A 596 12.29 7.01 -32.81
C ARG A 596 11.96 6.90 -34.32
N VAL A 597 12.31 5.80 -34.94
CA VAL A 597 11.97 5.57 -36.37
C VAL A 597 10.47 5.35 -36.54
N MET A 598 9.84 4.62 -35.64
CA MET A 598 8.39 4.32 -35.72
C MET A 598 7.53 5.52 -35.33
N CYS A 599 7.97 6.33 -34.35
CA CYS A 599 7.30 7.54 -33.89
C CYS A 599 8.29 8.72 -33.84
N PRO A 600 8.63 9.31 -34.99
CA PRO A 600 9.52 10.46 -35.04
C PRO A 600 8.92 11.69 -34.36
N PHE A 601 9.78 12.58 -33.91
CA PHE A 601 9.43 13.89 -33.31
C PHE A 601 8.74 13.86 -31.93
N ARG A 602 8.64 12.71 -31.26
CA ARG A 602 8.12 12.62 -29.90
C ARG A 602 9.21 12.96 -28.87
N THR A 603 8.84 13.69 -27.83
CA THR A 603 9.70 13.91 -26.63
C THR A 603 9.92 12.58 -25.90
N TRP A 604 10.87 12.51 -24.99
CA TRP A 604 11.11 11.27 -24.21
C TRP A 604 9.87 10.81 -23.45
N SER A 605 9.12 11.71 -22.82
CA SER A 605 7.88 11.43 -22.10
C SER A 605 6.76 10.81 -22.96
N LYS A 606 6.81 11.04 -24.29
CA LYS A 606 5.87 10.46 -25.25
C LYS A 606 6.53 9.44 -26.18
N ASN A 607 7.74 8.99 -25.85
CA ASN A 607 8.46 8.01 -26.63
C ASN A 607 7.83 6.62 -26.50
N LEU A 608 7.78 5.86 -27.59
CA LEU A 608 7.13 4.55 -27.62
C LEU A 608 7.81 3.53 -26.69
N LEU A 609 9.14 3.54 -26.59
CA LEU A 609 9.87 2.72 -25.62
C LEU A 609 9.44 3.06 -24.19
N LYS A 610 9.48 4.37 -23.83
CA LYS A 610 9.08 4.85 -22.51
C LYS A 610 7.65 4.42 -22.16
N ASN A 611 6.72 4.60 -23.10
CA ASN A 611 5.33 4.19 -22.88
C ASN A 611 5.17 2.68 -22.71
N CYS A 612 5.97 1.86 -23.40
CA CYS A 612 5.96 0.40 -23.21
C CYS A 612 6.55 -0.01 -21.85
N LEU A 613 7.55 0.74 -21.35
CA LEU A 613 8.09 0.55 -20.00
C LEU A 613 7.06 0.93 -18.93
N ASP A 614 6.44 2.10 -19.06
CA ASP A 614 5.41 2.58 -18.13
C ASP A 614 4.16 1.67 -18.11
N ALA A 615 3.82 1.08 -19.26
CA ALA A 615 2.73 0.10 -19.37
C ALA A 615 3.11 -1.32 -18.92
N ASN A 616 4.32 -1.53 -18.41
CA ASN A 616 4.85 -2.83 -18.00
C ASN A 616 4.76 -3.91 -19.10
N LEU A 617 5.00 -3.54 -20.36
CA LEU A 617 5.17 -4.48 -21.48
C LEU A 617 6.63 -4.88 -21.62
N LEU A 618 7.53 -3.92 -21.40
CA LEU A 618 8.97 -4.08 -21.41
C LEU A 618 9.55 -3.62 -20.07
N ARG A 619 10.76 -4.06 -19.77
CA ARG A 619 11.60 -3.64 -18.64
C ARG A 619 12.98 -3.23 -19.12
N GLU A 620 13.63 -2.33 -18.40
CA GLU A 620 15.05 -2.01 -18.58
C GLU A 620 15.86 -2.61 -17.44
N TYR A 621 17.10 -3.01 -17.74
CA TYR A 621 18.08 -3.42 -16.74
C TYR A 621 19.50 -3.19 -17.28
N THR A 622 20.44 -3.03 -16.36
CA THR A 622 21.86 -2.77 -16.66
C THR A 622 22.70 -3.99 -16.28
N THR A 623 23.63 -4.34 -17.17
CA THR A 623 24.66 -5.36 -16.93
C THR A 623 26.06 -4.77 -17.11
N SER A 624 27.11 -5.57 -16.88
CA SER A 624 28.50 -5.16 -17.20
C SER A 624 28.71 -4.86 -18.69
N GLU A 625 27.83 -5.34 -19.57
CA GLU A 625 27.90 -5.16 -21.02
C GLU A 625 27.09 -3.95 -21.54
N GLY A 626 26.26 -3.35 -20.66
CA GLY A 626 25.45 -2.17 -20.97
C GLY A 626 23.99 -2.27 -20.52
N ASP A 627 23.19 -1.37 -21.08
CA ASP A 627 21.75 -1.28 -20.81
C ASP A 627 20.96 -2.11 -21.80
N PHE A 628 20.04 -2.90 -21.31
CA PHE A 628 19.22 -3.83 -22.08
C PHE A 628 17.73 -3.60 -21.82
N VAL A 629 16.94 -4.12 -22.76
CA VAL A 629 15.48 -4.16 -22.69
C VAL A 629 15.02 -5.59 -22.91
N ASP A 630 14.09 -6.06 -22.07
CA ASP A 630 13.47 -7.36 -22.20
C ASP A 630 11.96 -7.25 -21.92
N PHE A 631 11.23 -8.32 -22.13
CA PHE A 631 9.82 -8.39 -21.80
C PHE A 631 9.61 -8.41 -20.30
N GLU A 632 8.68 -7.60 -19.82
CA GLU A 632 8.27 -7.63 -18.40
C GLU A 632 7.73 -9.02 -18.02
N PHE A 633 7.09 -9.69 -18.99
CA PHE A 633 6.57 -11.03 -18.92
C PHE A 633 7.40 -12.00 -19.75
N ASP A 634 8.28 -12.75 -19.11
CA ASP A 634 9.11 -13.75 -19.80
C ASP A 634 8.23 -14.70 -20.64
N SER A 635 7.12 -15.22 -20.08
CA SER A 635 6.22 -16.12 -20.79
C SER A 635 5.50 -15.48 -21.99
N MET A 636 5.22 -14.18 -21.95
CA MET A 636 4.69 -13.45 -23.10
C MET A 636 5.78 -13.23 -24.14
N GLY A 637 6.97 -12.86 -23.71
CA GLY A 637 8.14 -12.71 -24.59
C GLY A 637 8.47 -13.99 -25.33
N ASP A 638 8.58 -15.10 -24.62
CA ASP A 638 8.82 -16.42 -25.20
C ASP A 638 7.74 -16.82 -26.19
N TYR A 639 6.48 -16.50 -25.88
CA TYR A 639 5.36 -16.78 -26.74
C TYR A 639 5.40 -15.97 -28.04
N LEU A 640 5.68 -14.68 -27.94
CA LEU A 640 5.78 -13.80 -29.11
C LEU A 640 7.01 -14.16 -29.98
N LYS A 641 8.13 -14.54 -29.36
CA LYS A 641 9.31 -15.06 -30.02
C LYS A 641 8.97 -16.36 -30.78
N ALA A 642 8.29 -17.31 -30.10
CA ALA A 642 7.88 -18.58 -30.72
C ALA A 642 6.89 -18.39 -31.88
N GLU A 643 5.92 -17.48 -31.74
CA GLU A 643 4.98 -17.15 -32.83
C GLU A 643 5.71 -16.64 -34.09
N ARG A 644 6.72 -15.79 -33.91
CA ARG A 644 7.54 -15.29 -35.03
C ARG A 644 8.34 -16.37 -35.70
N LEU A 645 8.90 -17.32 -34.94
CA LEU A 645 9.60 -18.48 -35.51
C LEU A 645 8.66 -19.39 -36.36
N LEU A 646 7.45 -19.60 -35.85
CA LEU A 646 6.46 -20.45 -36.59
C LEU A 646 5.99 -19.77 -37.87
N ASN A 647 5.70 -18.47 -37.83
CA ASN A 647 5.24 -17.74 -39.01
C ASN A 647 6.30 -17.69 -40.12
N ARG A 648 7.61 -17.56 -39.76
CA ARG A 648 8.70 -17.63 -40.76
C ARG A 648 8.77 -18.95 -41.45
N LYS A 649 8.65 -20.09 -40.75
CA LYS A 649 8.66 -21.42 -41.39
C LYS A 649 7.48 -21.61 -42.32
N CYS A 650 6.36 -20.92 -42.12
CA CYS A 650 5.24 -20.98 -43.05
C CYS A 650 5.44 -20.10 -44.29
N ASP A 651 6.21 -19.01 -44.20
CA ASP A 651 6.52 -18.09 -45.30
C ASP A 651 7.67 -18.62 -46.20
N ASP A 652 8.60 -19.39 -45.65
CA ASP A 652 9.73 -19.98 -46.35
C ASP A 652 9.40 -21.29 -47.11
N GLY A 653 8.14 -21.76 -47.02
CA GLY A 653 7.59 -22.78 -47.95
C GLY A 653 8.15 -24.22 -47.83
N ASP A 654 8.65 -24.58 -46.60
CA ASP A 654 9.06 -25.97 -46.30
C ASP A 654 8.22 -26.61 -45.20
#